data_a1e8f2a6d371dc803fe39ac63f7fa15a
#
_entry.id   a1e8f2a6d371dc803fe39ac63f7fa15a
#
_cell.length_a   1.000
_cell.length_b   1.000
_cell.length_c   1.000
_cell.angle_alpha   90.00
_cell.angle_beta   90.00
_cell.angle_gamma   90.00
#
_symmetry.space_group_name_H-M   'P 1'
#
loop_
_entity.id
_entity.type
_entity.pdbx_description
1 polymer ?
#
loop_
_entity_poly.entity_id
_entity_poly.type
_entity_poly.pdbx_seq_one_letter_code
_entity_poly.pdbx_strand_id
1 'polypeptide(L)'
;MRLQFFAPAVSSVALKKEFFVHLLSVFSLRNRALIALVTVVIAIFGGVALSSLKQELIPSLSLPQIFIVTSYPGASPAVVDKDVSTPIESAIQGVDGLDSTTATSTVNVSSITASFAYGTNIATAEQKVLSAINRISSTLPDSSDTQVLTFSFSDLPVIQVAVTSDLDPRDLTARLESSTLVELEKIAEVSDANLLGTASERVVITPNPDELFAQGLSNASIRDALDNNGVLLPAGQITEDGKTLTVLAGVRVTTADEIAALPLVGGNTSDLVTIADVATVETVDDPVTGISRVNGEPALTIAIGKTPAGNTVSVSQQVRDLLPSLSEALGNNTELTVVFDQAPFIEKSIESLATEGLLGLVFAVIVILVFLLSIRSTLVTAISIPASVLITFIGMYAAGYTLNIITLGALTIAIGRVVDDSIVVIENIKRHVGLGEEKLPAIQSAVKEVAGAITASTITTIAVFLPLALVGDITGELFRPFALTTAIALGASLFVSLTIVPVLAYWFLGSKTAHKHDSTLAVESDEDELAKPTRLQRGYLPVIHWTLKRPVATILAALLVLGGTAAMVPLLKTNFIGNSGQNTLTVSQTLPLGSSLEARDEAAKKVEAALLGVQGVETVQLSLGSSGSSLQAAFRGSGSTTFSLTTDDSLDQIALQADVRDAVANIPDAGDVTLSAAQTVFASSEIEVSITATSERELRAAADAVLAALRPLEVVAQATSNLSNEQPFIEIAVDRNAAAEAGLSEIAVGGIVTATMNPSAAGSVVIDENTLSIYILN
;
A
#
# COMPACT_ATOMS: atom_id res chain seq x y z
N MET A 1 -31.52 36.78 36.73
CA MET A 1 -30.59 37.86 36.31
C MET A 1 -30.22 37.69 34.87
N ARG A 2 -30.54 38.62 34.03
CA ARG A 2 -30.63 38.78 32.58
C ARG A 2 -29.55 38.05 31.74
N LEU A 3 -29.99 37.12 30.89
CA LEU A 3 -29.35 36.70 29.65
C LEU A 3 -29.75 37.68 28.52
N GLN A 4 -29.00 38.72 28.35
CA GLN A 4 -29.08 39.66 27.21
C GLN A 4 -27.67 40.15 26.94
N PHE A 5 -26.90 39.41 26.07
CA PHE A 5 -25.67 39.97 25.44
C PHE A 5 -25.07 39.10 24.36
N PHE A 6 -25.88 38.50 23.44
CA PHE A 6 -25.29 37.88 22.26
C PHE A 6 -26.06 38.07 20.93
N ALA A 7 -27.01 38.98 20.86
CA ALA A 7 -27.87 39.12 19.69
C ALA A 7 -27.39 40.05 18.55
N PRO A 8 -26.46 41.01 18.68
CA PRO A 8 -26.15 41.92 17.56
C PRO A 8 -24.98 41.44 16.66
N ALA A 9 -24.11 40.51 17.10
CA ALA A 9 -22.96 40.07 16.28
C ALA A 9 -23.32 39.03 15.22
N VAL A 10 -24.31 38.17 15.50
CA VAL A 10 -24.74 37.09 14.57
C VAL A 10 -25.53 37.68 13.39
N SER A 11 -26.32 38.74 13.59
CA SER A 11 -27.12 39.37 12.53
C SER A 11 -26.27 40.12 11.49
N SER A 12 -25.15 40.72 11.88
CA SER A 12 -24.28 41.46 10.95
C SER A 12 -23.42 40.59 10.07
N VAL A 13 -23.05 39.36 10.54
CA VAL A 13 -22.32 38.38 9.76
C VAL A 13 -23.26 37.66 8.79
N ALA A 14 -24.49 37.38 9.19
CA ALA A 14 -25.50 36.78 8.31
C ALA A 14 -25.88 37.72 7.15
N LEU A 15 -26.13 38.99 7.42
CA LEU A 15 -26.44 40.02 6.41
C LEU A 15 -25.28 40.25 5.41
N LYS A 16 -24.03 40.19 5.84
CA LYS A 16 -22.87 40.27 4.93
C LYS A 16 -22.73 39.02 4.07
N LYS A 17 -23.06 37.84 4.57
CA LYS A 17 -23.01 36.55 3.79
C LYS A 17 -24.09 36.50 2.70
N GLU A 18 -25.32 36.88 3.00
CA GLU A 18 -26.40 36.94 1.99
C GLU A 18 -26.09 37.92 0.86
N PHE A 19 -25.43 39.01 1.17
CA PHE A 19 -25.03 40.02 0.19
C PHE A 19 -23.96 39.49 -0.80
N PHE A 20 -23.01 38.68 -0.34
CA PHE A 20 -21.95 38.15 -1.18
C PHE A 20 -22.45 37.07 -2.15
N VAL A 21 -23.32 36.17 -1.68
CA VAL A 21 -23.87 35.04 -2.50
C VAL A 21 -24.80 35.56 -3.59
N HIS A 22 -25.62 36.60 -3.28
CA HIS A 22 -26.46 37.27 -4.28
C HIS A 22 -25.62 37.99 -5.36
N LEU A 23 -24.48 38.57 -4.99
CA LEU A 23 -23.57 39.22 -5.92
C LEU A 23 -23.04 38.27 -7.00
N LEU A 24 -22.75 37.00 -6.67
CA LEU A 24 -22.29 35.98 -7.61
C LEU A 24 -23.32 35.71 -8.71
N SER A 25 -24.58 35.54 -8.36
CA SER A 25 -25.65 35.26 -9.33
C SER A 25 -25.96 36.49 -10.21
N VAL A 26 -25.95 37.70 -9.68
CA VAL A 26 -26.11 38.95 -10.42
C VAL A 26 -24.93 39.14 -11.39
N PHE A 27 -23.71 38.90 -10.93
CA PHE A 27 -22.50 38.97 -11.76
C PHE A 27 -22.57 37.98 -12.91
N SER A 28 -22.95 36.73 -12.64
CA SER A 28 -23.05 35.68 -13.65
C SER A 28 -24.09 35.98 -14.72
N LEU A 29 -25.26 36.44 -14.35
CA LEU A 29 -26.32 36.86 -15.26
C LEU A 29 -26.00 38.12 -16.06
N ARG A 30 -25.20 39.03 -15.53
CA ARG A 30 -24.72 40.23 -16.22
C ARG A 30 -23.62 39.89 -17.25
N ASN A 31 -22.78 38.87 -16.96
CA ASN A 31 -21.65 38.46 -17.79
C ASN A 31 -21.83 37.04 -18.37
N ARG A 32 -22.98 36.76 -18.98
CA ARG A 32 -23.38 35.43 -19.46
C ARG A 32 -22.38 34.78 -20.40
N ALA A 33 -21.77 35.57 -21.31
CA ALA A 33 -20.74 35.08 -22.22
C ALA A 33 -19.47 34.62 -21.47
N LEU A 34 -19.09 35.36 -20.40
CA LEU A 34 -17.95 34.98 -19.56
C LEU A 34 -18.23 33.65 -18.83
N ILE A 35 -19.44 33.47 -18.28
CA ILE A 35 -19.80 32.21 -17.63
C ILE A 35 -19.82 31.04 -18.60
N ALA A 36 -20.29 31.23 -19.85
CA ALA A 36 -20.19 30.21 -20.88
C ALA A 36 -18.73 29.82 -21.18
N LEU A 37 -17.87 30.85 -21.33
CA LEU A 37 -16.43 30.61 -21.51
C LEU A 37 -15.82 29.86 -20.34
N VAL A 38 -16.13 30.26 -19.11
CA VAL A 38 -15.68 29.57 -17.88
C VAL A 38 -16.18 28.12 -17.86
N THR A 39 -17.43 27.85 -18.26
CA THR A 39 -17.96 26.48 -18.34
C THR A 39 -17.18 25.63 -19.34
N VAL A 40 -16.82 26.18 -20.52
CA VAL A 40 -15.98 25.48 -21.52
C VAL A 40 -14.57 25.25 -20.96
N VAL A 41 -13.99 26.24 -20.30
CA VAL A 41 -12.68 26.10 -19.64
C VAL A 41 -12.71 25.01 -18.58
N ILE A 42 -13.76 24.99 -17.73
CA ILE A 42 -13.97 23.90 -16.74
C ILE A 42 -14.05 22.54 -17.45
N ALA A 43 -14.78 22.45 -18.57
CA ALA A 43 -14.89 21.20 -19.30
C ALA A 43 -13.54 20.70 -19.84
N ILE A 44 -12.73 21.59 -20.39
CA ILE A 44 -11.39 21.26 -20.91
C ILE A 44 -10.43 20.89 -19.76
N PHE A 45 -10.26 21.79 -18.80
CA PHE A 45 -9.33 21.57 -17.69
C PHE A 45 -9.77 20.43 -16.77
N GLY A 46 -11.08 20.25 -16.57
CA GLY A 46 -11.61 19.11 -15.82
C GLY A 46 -11.38 17.78 -16.52
N GLY A 47 -11.47 17.75 -17.85
CA GLY A 47 -11.12 16.58 -18.65
C GLY A 47 -9.62 16.27 -18.58
N VAL A 48 -8.78 17.29 -18.70
CA VAL A 48 -7.32 17.16 -18.54
C VAL A 48 -6.98 16.71 -17.11
N ALA A 49 -7.60 17.29 -16.08
CA ALA A 49 -7.38 16.88 -14.71
C ALA A 49 -7.76 15.40 -14.50
N LEU A 50 -8.90 14.95 -15.03
CA LEU A 50 -9.33 13.55 -14.95
C LEU A 50 -8.31 12.60 -15.57
N SER A 51 -7.79 12.93 -16.76
CA SER A 51 -6.77 12.09 -17.42
C SER A 51 -5.39 12.16 -16.77
N SER A 52 -5.12 13.19 -15.97
CA SER A 52 -3.84 13.39 -15.27
C SER A 52 -3.87 12.95 -13.81
N LEU A 53 -5.06 12.62 -13.26
CA LEU A 53 -5.17 12.06 -11.91
C LEU A 53 -4.58 10.66 -11.87
N LYS A 54 -3.67 10.43 -10.95
CA LYS A 54 -3.09 9.11 -10.69
C LYS A 54 -4.16 8.14 -10.22
N GLN A 55 -4.06 6.91 -10.66
CA GLN A 55 -4.96 5.83 -10.29
C GLN A 55 -4.23 4.88 -9.35
N GLU A 56 -4.75 4.73 -8.15
CA GLU A 56 -4.18 3.91 -7.10
C GLU A 56 -5.31 3.14 -6.41
N LEU A 57 -4.98 2.05 -5.74
CA LEU A 57 -5.97 1.29 -4.98
C LEU A 57 -6.42 2.05 -3.73
N ILE A 58 -5.45 2.52 -2.96
CA ILE A 58 -5.60 3.22 -1.69
C ILE A 58 -4.72 4.47 -1.76
N PRO A 59 -5.07 5.57 -1.07
CA PRO A 59 -4.18 6.73 -0.99
C PRO A 59 -2.80 6.32 -0.50
N SER A 60 -1.75 6.95 -1.02
CA SER A 60 -0.40 6.75 -0.50
C SER A 60 -0.35 7.17 0.96
N LEU A 61 -0.16 6.20 1.84
CA LEU A 61 -0.10 6.39 3.29
C LEU A 61 1.34 6.21 3.74
N SER A 62 1.81 7.13 4.55
CA SER A 62 3.05 6.96 5.30
C SER A 62 2.70 6.44 6.69
N LEU A 63 3.09 5.20 6.97
CA LEU A 63 3.01 4.69 8.34
C LEU A 63 4.11 5.36 9.18
N PRO A 64 3.78 5.85 10.38
CA PRO A 64 4.78 6.42 11.27
C PRO A 64 5.55 5.29 11.97
N GLN A 65 6.19 4.42 11.19
CA GLN A 65 6.94 3.26 11.67
C GLN A 65 8.30 3.16 10.98
N ILE A 66 9.29 2.73 11.73
CA ILE A 66 10.62 2.42 11.25
C ILE A 66 10.92 0.97 11.61
N PHE A 67 11.38 0.20 10.64
CA PHE A 67 11.77 -1.19 10.81
C PHE A 67 13.29 -1.26 10.89
N ILE A 68 13.78 -1.96 11.92
CA ILE A 68 15.19 -2.18 12.13
C ILE A 68 15.41 -3.69 12.09
N VAL A 69 16.08 -4.14 11.04
CA VAL A 69 16.37 -5.57 10.83
C VAL A 69 17.85 -5.78 11.01
N THR A 70 18.23 -6.65 11.94
CA THR A 70 19.62 -6.99 12.16
C THR A 70 19.84 -8.48 11.94
N SER A 71 20.69 -8.80 10.97
CA SER A 71 21.17 -10.16 10.76
C SER A 71 22.31 -10.46 11.73
N TYR A 72 22.20 -11.56 12.46
CA TYR A 72 23.26 -12.05 13.36
C TYR A 72 23.40 -13.56 13.19
N PRO A 73 24.13 -13.99 12.15
CA PRO A 73 24.26 -15.40 11.80
C PRO A 73 24.83 -16.28 12.92
N GLY A 74 24.23 -17.46 13.09
CA GLY A 74 24.64 -18.43 14.12
C GLY A 74 24.05 -18.16 15.52
N ALA A 75 23.34 -17.07 15.73
CA ALA A 75 22.80 -16.72 17.04
C ALA A 75 21.42 -17.35 17.31
N SER A 76 21.24 -17.91 18.52
CA SER A 76 19.94 -18.34 18.99
C SER A 76 19.03 -17.13 19.32
N PRO A 77 17.69 -17.29 19.36
CA PRO A 77 16.78 -16.17 19.69
C PRO A 77 17.13 -15.43 20.97
N ALA A 78 17.51 -16.17 22.03
CA ALA A 78 17.89 -15.57 23.30
C ALA A 78 19.19 -14.73 23.21
N VAL A 79 20.15 -15.15 22.37
CA VAL A 79 21.39 -14.41 22.10
C VAL A 79 21.10 -13.18 21.27
N VAL A 80 20.27 -13.32 20.21
CA VAL A 80 19.81 -12.18 19.38
C VAL A 80 19.10 -11.14 20.24
N ASP A 81 18.21 -11.55 21.14
CA ASP A 81 17.50 -10.64 22.02
C ASP A 81 18.45 -9.86 22.92
N LYS A 82 19.35 -10.59 23.60
CA LYS A 82 20.26 -10.01 24.58
C LYS A 82 21.32 -9.10 23.95
N ASP A 83 21.95 -9.56 22.85
CA ASP A 83 23.15 -8.92 22.30
C ASP A 83 22.83 -7.92 21.18
N VAL A 84 21.61 -7.96 20.61
CA VAL A 84 21.19 -7.11 19.48
C VAL A 84 19.89 -6.34 19.80
N SER A 85 18.77 -7.05 20.05
CA SER A 85 17.46 -6.39 20.17
C SER A 85 17.39 -5.43 21.35
N THR A 86 17.72 -5.90 22.55
CA THR A 86 17.70 -5.09 23.78
C THR A 86 18.65 -3.87 23.71
N PRO A 87 19.91 -3.97 23.26
CA PRO A 87 20.78 -2.82 23.07
C PRO A 87 20.24 -1.78 22.09
N ILE A 88 19.67 -2.22 20.94
CA ILE A 88 19.13 -1.31 19.93
C ILE A 88 17.87 -0.62 20.49
N GLU A 89 16.92 -1.35 21.09
CA GLU A 89 15.74 -0.75 21.70
C GLU A 89 16.12 0.31 22.76
N SER A 90 17.08 -0.02 23.61
CA SER A 90 17.59 0.92 24.62
C SER A 90 18.20 2.19 24.00
N ALA A 91 18.92 2.04 22.88
CA ALA A 91 19.57 3.17 22.21
C ALA A 91 18.57 4.13 21.54
N ILE A 92 17.43 3.61 21.02
CA ILE A 92 16.44 4.41 20.30
C ILE A 92 15.36 5.01 21.21
N GLN A 93 15.26 4.59 22.49
CA GLN A 93 14.25 5.12 23.43
C GLN A 93 14.25 6.65 23.58
N GLY A 94 15.39 7.31 23.32
CA GLY A 94 15.50 8.76 23.39
C GLY A 94 15.16 9.50 22.09
N VAL A 95 14.65 8.82 21.08
CA VAL A 95 14.29 9.47 19.81
C VAL A 95 12.95 10.18 19.95
N ASP A 96 12.93 11.47 19.59
CA ASP A 96 11.70 12.29 19.70
C ASP A 96 10.57 11.72 18.84
N GLY A 97 9.40 11.63 19.44
CA GLY A 97 8.19 11.15 18.79
C GLY A 97 8.04 9.62 18.79
N LEU A 98 8.99 8.87 19.35
CA LEU A 98 8.85 7.44 19.55
C LEU A 98 7.72 7.16 20.56
N ASP A 99 6.76 6.34 20.18
CA ASP A 99 5.62 5.94 21.00
C ASP A 99 5.84 4.57 21.64
N SER A 100 6.24 3.57 20.83
CA SER A 100 6.50 2.22 21.29
C SER A 100 7.51 1.50 20.39
N THR A 101 8.12 0.44 20.94
CA THR A 101 8.94 -0.52 20.20
C THR A 101 8.39 -1.92 20.41
N THR A 102 8.45 -2.73 19.35
CA THR A 102 8.17 -4.18 19.40
C THR A 102 9.33 -4.90 18.76
N ALA A 103 10.00 -5.77 19.53
CA ALA A 103 11.11 -6.58 19.03
C ALA A 103 10.70 -8.04 18.89
N THR A 104 11.08 -8.65 17.78
CA THR A 104 10.97 -10.09 17.53
C THR A 104 12.35 -10.64 17.25
N SER A 105 12.85 -11.45 18.17
CA SER A 105 14.15 -12.11 18.08
C SER A 105 13.97 -13.55 17.64
N THR A 106 14.46 -13.87 16.47
CA THR A 106 14.44 -15.22 15.88
C THR A 106 15.85 -15.78 15.74
N VAL A 107 16.00 -17.00 15.24
CA VAL A 107 17.32 -17.53 14.90
C VAL A 107 17.93 -16.65 13.83
N ASN A 108 19.14 -16.16 14.05
CA ASN A 108 19.94 -15.33 13.16
C ASN A 108 19.40 -13.90 12.90
N VAL A 109 18.21 -13.52 13.36
CA VAL A 109 17.62 -12.23 12.99
C VAL A 109 16.91 -11.55 14.16
N SER A 110 17.19 -10.27 14.35
CA SER A 110 16.39 -9.33 15.14
C SER A 110 15.54 -8.47 14.21
N SER A 111 14.25 -8.36 14.49
CA SER A 111 13.34 -7.45 13.78
C SER A 111 12.66 -6.55 14.80
N ILE A 112 12.95 -5.25 14.76
CA ILE A 112 12.40 -4.25 15.68
C ILE A 112 11.53 -3.29 14.90
N THR A 113 10.28 -3.15 15.31
CA THR A 113 9.36 -2.14 14.81
C THR A 113 9.30 -0.99 15.81
N ALA A 114 9.77 0.19 15.39
CA ALA A 114 9.69 1.42 16.17
C ALA A 114 8.50 2.25 15.65
N SER A 115 7.46 2.39 16.46
CA SER A 115 6.24 3.15 16.15
C SER A 115 6.34 4.56 16.68
N PHE A 116 6.00 5.54 15.86
CA PHE A 116 6.07 6.97 16.18
C PHE A 116 4.69 7.60 16.24
N ALA A 117 4.58 8.68 17.01
CA ALA A 117 3.35 9.46 17.05
C ALA A 117 3.01 10.05 15.67
N TYR A 118 1.72 10.08 15.33
CA TYR A 118 1.27 10.67 14.06
C TYR A 118 1.68 12.13 13.94
N GLY A 119 2.17 12.51 12.75
CA GLY A 119 2.70 13.84 12.48
C GLY A 119 4.21 13.98 12.73
N THR A 120 4.86 12.92 13.21
CA THR A 120 6.33 12.85 13.27
C THR A 120 6.91 12.80 11.85
N ASN A 121 7.93 13.61 11.59
CA ASN A 121 8.66 13.54 10.32
C ASN A 121 9.54 12.27 10.32
N ILE A 122 9.09 11.24 9.61
CA ILE A 122 9.71 9.90 9.61
C ILE A 122 11.12 9.95 9.05
N ALA A 123 11.41 10.74 8.00
CA ALA A 123 12.77 10.88 7.48
C ALA A 123 13.75 11.47 8.51
N THR A 124 13.28 12.41 9.34
CA THR A 124 14.10 12.95 10.44
C THR A 124 14.24 11.93 11.58
N ALA A 125 13.18 11.18 11.89
CA ALA A 125 13.21 10.12 12.89
C ALA A 125 14.17 8.99 12.49
N GLU A 126 14.15 8.57 11.23
CA GLU A 126 15.07 7.60 10.65
C GLU A 126 16.54 7.99 10.82
N GLN A 127 16.88 9.24 10.49
CA GLN A 127 18.24 9.74 10.68
C GLN A 127 18.67 9.72 12.16
N LYS A 128 17.74 10.02 13.08
CA LYS A 128 18.01 9.95 14.52
C LYS A 128 18.17 8.52 15.00
N VAL A 129 17.36 7.58 14.50
CA VAL A 129 17.47 6.14 14.77
C VAL A 129 18.82 5.62 14.27
N LEU A 130 19.18 5.89 13.01
CA LEU A 130 20.49 5.54 12.44
C LEU A 130 21.63 6.10 13.28
N SER A 131 21.55 7.37 13.70
CA SER A 131 22.57 7.99 14.56
C SER A 131 22.63 7.35 15.95
N ALA A 132 21.51 6.86 16.49
CA ALA A 132 21.47 6.17 17.76
C ALA A 132 22.11 4.78 17.67
N ILE A 133 21.83 4.02 16.61
CA ILE A 133 22.40 2.70 16.34
C ILE A 133 23.92 2.82 16.09
N ASN A 134 24.33 3.78 15.27
CA ASN A 134 25.76 4.01 15.01
C ASN A 134 26.56 4.34 16.28
N ARG A 135 25.96 4.97 17.29
CA ARG A 135 26.65 5.22 18.58
C ARG A 135 26.93 3.96 19.38
N ILE A 136 26.14 2.93 19.20
CA ILE A 136 26.28 1.64 19.88
C ILE A 136 26.92 0.56 19.00
N SER A 137 27.35 0.89 17.78
CA SER A 137 27.89 -0.10 16.83
C SER A 137 29.05 -0.91 17.41
N SER A 138 29.92 -0.29 18.25
CA SER A 138 31.01 -1.00 18.94
C SER A 138 30.55 -1.94 20.08
N THR A 139 29.27 -1.89 20.47
CA THR A 139 28.69 -2.80 21.48
C THR A 139 27.88 -3.93 20.85
N LEU A 140 27.52 -3.78 19.58
CA LEU A 140 26.90 -4.83 18.80
C LEU A 140 27.96 -5.85 18.35
N PRO A 141 27.59 -7.12 18.13
CA PRO A 141 28.51 -8.13 17.60
C PRO A 141 29.08 -7.73 16.24
N ASP A 142 30.38 -7.94 16.03
CA ASP A 142 31.09 -7.59 14.77
C ASP A 142 30.50 -8.30 13.54
N SER A 143 29.88 -9.48 13.73
CA SER A 143 29.21 -10.27 12.68
C SER A 143 27.77 -9.86 12.45
N SER A 144 27.26 -8.84 13.14
CA SER A 144 25.90 -8.35 12.94
C SER A 144 25.84 -7.27 11.86
N ASP A 145 24.83 -7.36 10.98
CA ASP A 145 24.52 -6.34 9.98
C ASP A 145 23.14 -5.74 10.25
N THR A 146 23.08 -4.44 10.47
CA THR A 146 21.86 -3.72 10.84
C THR A 146 21.40 -2.81 9.73
N GLN A 147 20.18 -3.01 9.26
CA GLN A 147 19.47 -2.19 8.29
C GLN A 147 18.31 -1.47 8.94
N VAL A 148 18.18 -0.18 8.64
CA VAL A 148 17.05 0.65 9.07
C VAL A 148 16.22 0.96 7.83
N LEU A 149 14.95 0.61 7.87
CA LEU A 149 14.04 0.65 6.74
C LEU A 149 12.80 1.46 7.13
N THR A 150 12.41 2.39 6.29
CA THR A 150 11.08 3.00 6.34
C THR A 150 10.20 2.32 5.30
N PHE A 151 8.93 2.17 5.61
CA PHE A 151 7.98 1.53 4.71
C PHE A 151 6.96 2.53 4.19
N SER A 152 6.82 2.54 2.88
CA SER A 152 5.72 3.20 2.20
C SER A 152 4.94 2.18 1.34
N PHE A 153 3.63 2.37 1.20
CA PHE A 153 2.85 1.53 0.30
C PHE A 153 3.27 1.62 -1.17
N SER A 154 3.99 2.70 -1.52
CA SER A 154 4.61 2.83 -2.84
C SER A 154 5.78 1.88 -3.07
N ASP A 155 6.35 1.30 -2.01
CA ASP A 155 7.50 0.38 -2.09
C ASP A 155 7.04 -1.06 -2.38
N LEU A 156 5.73 -1.32 -2.31
CA LEU A 156 5.17 -2.60 -2.73
C LEU A 156 5.20 -2.73 -4.25
N PRO A 157 5.53 -3.92 -4.78
CA PRO A 157 5.52 -4.14 -6.22
C PRO A 157 4.11 -3.93 -6.78
N VAL A 158 4.04 -3.21 -7.90
CA VAL A 158 2.81 -2.98 -8.67
C VAL A 158 2.39 -4.23 -9.41
N ILE A 159 3.40 -4.92 -9.98
CA ILE A 159 3.22 -6.13 -10.76
C ILE A 159 4.39 -7.08 -10.50
N GLN A 160 4.09 -8.37 -10.42
CA GLN A 160 5.10 -9.42 -10.32
C GLN A 160 4.93 -10.39 -11.50
N VAL A 161 6.04 -10.70 -12.12
CA VAL A 161 6.11 -11.58 -13.30
C VAL A 161 6.98 -12.76 -12.99
N ALA A 162 6.41 -13.95 -13.08
CA ALA A 162 7.17 -15.19 -12.99
C ALA A 162 7.81 -15.51 -14.35
N VAL A 163 9.02 -16.02 -14.30
CA VAL A 163 9.82 -16.37 -15.46
C VAL A 163 10.14 -17.87 -15.40
N THR A 164 9.63 -18.63 -16.35
CA THR A 164 9.97 -20.05 -16.55
C THR A 164 10.72 -20.18 -17.86
N SER A 165 11.72 -21.04 -17.94
CA SER A 165 12.55 -21.21 -19.14
C SER A 165 13.24 -22.58 -19.15
N ASP A 166 13.58 -23.06 -20.34
CA ASP A 166 14.45 -24.24 -20.53
C ASP A 166 15.95 -23.91 -20.40
N LEU A 167 16.30 -22.63 -20.17
CA LEU A 167 17.69 -22.21 -19.93
C LEU A 167 18.17 -22.66 -18.55
N ASP A 168 19.49 -22.84 -18.45
CA ASP A 168 20.14 -22.95 -17.13
C ASP A 168 19.77 -21.69 -16.29
N PRO A 169 19.42 -21.84 -14.99
CA PRO A 169 19.03 -20.73 -14.14
C PRO A 169 20.01 -19.55 -14.12
N ARG A 170 21.30 -19.79 -14.26
CA ARG A 170 22.34 -18.74 -14.30
C ARG A 170 22.31 -17.99 -15.61
N ASP A 171 22.25 -18.71 -16.74
CA ASP A 171 22.15 -18.08 -18.06
C ASP A 171 20.88 -17.25 -18.17
N LEU A 172 19.78 -17.75 -17.58
CA LEU A 172 18.53 -17.02 -17.50
C LEU A 172 18.69 -15.74 -16.66
N THR A 173 19.27 -15.84 -15.46
CA THR A 173 19.53 -14.69 -14.58
C THR A 173 20.36 -13.63 -15.30
N ALA A 174 21.49 -13.99 -15.89
CA ALA A 174 22.37 -13.05 -16.59
C ALA A 174 21.67 -12.35 -17.78
N ARG A 175 20.82 -13.08 -18.53
CA ARG A 175 20.02 -12.48 -19.62
C ARG A 175 18.93 -11.56 -19.10
N LEU A 176 18.26 -11.94 -18.03
CA LEU A 176 17.24 -11.10 -17.41
C LEU A 176 17.84 -9.78 -16.91
N GLU A 177 18.96 -9.84 -16.20
CA GLU A 177 19.66 -8.66 -15.67
C GLU A 177 20.21 -7.76 -16.78
N SER A 178 20.83 -8.34 -17.80
CA SER A 178 21.47 -7.55 -18.86
C SER A 178 20.49 -6.95 -19.87
N SER A 179 19.28 -7.50 -20.03
CA SER A 179 18.32 -7.07 -21.03
C SER A 179 16.94 -6.75 -20.48
N THR A 180 16.29 -7.72 -19.83
CA THR A 180 14.88 -7.61 -19.44
C THR A 180 14.65 -6.54 -18.37
N LEU A 181 15.44 -6.56 -17.28
CA LEU A 181 15.31 -5.57 -16.22
C LEU A 181 15.62 -4.16 -16.75
N VAL A 182 16.66 -4.03 -17.57
CA VAL A 182 17.03 -2.74 -18.21
C VAL A 182 15.90 -2.17 -19.06
N GLU A 183 15.18 -3.03 -19.82
CA GLU A 183 14.03 -2.56 -20.62
C GLU A 183 12.84 -2.17 -19.73
N LEU A 184 12.58 -2.89 -18.65
CA LEU A 184 11.51 -2.57 -17.70
C LEU A 184 11.82 -1.26 -16.94
N GLU A 185 13.06 -1.02 -16.56
CA GLU A 185 13.48 0.21 -15.88
C GLU A 185 13.49 1.45 -16.78
N LYS A 186 13.43 1.30 -18.13
CA LYS A 186 13.24 2.43 -19.05
C LYS A 186 11.83 3.01 -19.00
N ILE A 187 10.86 2.29 -18.45
CA ILE A 187 9.50 2.82 -18.23
C ILE A 187 9.60 3.96 -17.21
N ALA A 188 9.24 5.17 -17.62
CA ALA A 188 9.51 6.40 -16.85
C ALA A 188 8.93 6.43 -15.42
N GLU A 189 7.90 5.63 -15.15
CA GLU A 189 7.20 5.57 -13.85
C GLU A 189 7.62 4.35 -13.01
N VAL A 190 8.51 3.48 -13.52
CA VAL A 190 9.11 2.38 -12.77
C VAL A 190 10.23 2.93 -11.89
N SER A 191 10.28 2.51 -10.63
CA SER A 191 11.36 2.85 -9.69
C SER A 191 12.50 1.84 -9.77
N ASP A 192 12.12 0.56 -9.82
CA ASP A 192 13.02 -0.59 -9.77
C ASP A 192 12.34 -1.82 -10.37
N ALA A 193 13.15 -2.73 -10.87
CA ALA A 193 12.75 -4.07 -11.28
C ALA A 193 13.73 -5.07 -10.66
N ASN A 194 13.28 -5.77 -9.63
CA ASN A 194 14.12 -6.66 -8.85
C ASN A 194 13.87 -8.13 -9.21
N LEU A 195 14.94 -8.87 -9.44
CA LEU A 195 14.88 -10.31 -9.69
C LEU A 195 14.98 -11.08 -8.37
N LEU A 196 14.08 -12.02 -8.17
CA LEU A 196 13.96 -12.84 -6.97
C LEU A 196 14.10 -14.32 -7.34
N GLY A 197 14.74 -15.11 -6.46
CA GLY A 197 14.92 -16.55 -6.67
C GLY A 197 16.16 -16.90 -7.49
N THR A 198 17.08 -15.96 -7.67
CA THR A 198 18.33 -16.18 -8.42
C THR A 198 19.25 -17.14 -7.71
N ALA A 199 19.93 -17.99 -8.49
CA ALA A 199 21.09 -18.73 -8.02
C ALA A 199 22.30 -17.81 -8.08
N SER A 200 22.85 -17.42 -6.93
CA SER A 200 24.11 -16.69 -6.82
C SER A 200 25.30 -17.67 -6.70
N GLU A 201 26.47 -17.20 -7.08
CA GLU A 201 27.73 -17.92 -6.93
C GLU A 201 28.61 -17.25 -5.90
N ARG A 202 29.51 -18.05 -5.34
CA ARG A 202 30.57 -17.58 -4.45
C ARG A 202 31.88 -18.28 -4.76
N VAL A 203 32.96 -17.63 -4.45
CA VAL A 203 34.28 -18.26 -4.49
C VAL A 203 34.57 -18.89 -3.13
N VAL A 204 34.90 -20.15 -3.12
CA VAL A 204 35.26 -20.91 -1.93
C VAL A 204 36.73 -21.29 -2.00
N ILE A 205 37.46 -20.92 -0.97
CA ILE A 205 38.84 -21.31 -0.75
C ILE A 205 38.85 -22.36 0.34
N THR A 206 39.23 -23.59 0.02
CA THR A 206 39.35 -24.69 0.98
C THR A 206 40.84 -24.95 1.29
N PRO A 207 41.33 -24.46 2.44
CA PRO A 207 42.72 -24.63 2.84
C PRO A 207 43.04 -26.12 3.12
N ASN A 208 44.29 -26.52 2.82
CA ASN A 208 44.85 -27.76 3.29
C ASN A 208 45.68 -27.50 4.55
N PRO A 209 45.23 -27.88 5.76
CA PRO A 209 45.92 -27.58 7.01
C PRO A 209 47.33 -28.13 7.08
N ASP A 210 47.58 -29.32 6.51
CA ASP A 210 48.88 -29.96 6.52
C ASP A 210 49.93 -29.18 5.68
N GLU A 211 49.52 -28.70 4.50
CA GLU A 211 50.34 -27.89 3.62
C GLU A 211 50.56 -26.49 4.17
N LEU A 212 49.54 -25.85 4.74
CA LEU A 212 49.71 -24.58 5.45
C LEU A 212 50.72 -24.71 6.58
N PHE A 213 50.58 -25.74 7.42
CA PHE A 213 51.47 -25.95 8.54
C PHE A 213 52.92 -26.27 8.07
N ALA A 214 53.10 -27.07 7.03
CA ALA A 214 54.39 -27.38 6.44
C ALA A 214 55.15 -26.12 5.95
N GLN A 215 54.40 -25.14 5.41
CA GLN A 215 54.93 -23.85 4.95
C GLN A 215 55.03 -22.79 6.07
N GLY A 216 54.55 -23.05 7.28
CA GLY A 216 54.49 -22.10 8.37
C GLY A 216 53.45 -20.97 8.16
N LEU A 217 52.40 -21.26 7.40
CA LEU A 217 51.33 -20.36 7.04
C LEU A 217 50.04 -20.73 7.81
N SER A 218 49.07 -19.84 7.75
CA SER A 218 47.75 -20.04 8.38
C SER A 218 46.65 -19.45 7.50
N ASN A 219 45.38 -19.70 7.84
CA ASN A 219 44.21 -19.12 7.16
C ASN A 219 44.27 -17.57 7.14
N ALA A 220 44.93 -16.95 8.16
CA ALA A 220 45.17 -15.50 8.16
C ALA A 220 46.06 -15.07 7.00
N SER A 221 47.07 -15.89 6.63
CA SER A 221 47.93 -15.60 5.50
C SER A 221 47.20 -15.56 4.16
N ILE A 222 46.15 -16.41 4.00
CA ILE A 222 45.28 -16.40 2.81
C ILE A 222 44.43 -15.11 2.82
N ARG A 223 43.89 -14.72 3.97
CA ARG A 223 43.13 -13.47 4.10
C ARG A 223 43.98 -12.26 3.80
N ASP A 224 45.16 -12.19 4.38
CA ASP A 224 46.13 -11.12 4.13
C ASP A 224 46.50 -11.05 2.64
N ALA A 225 46.62 -12.17 1.94
CA ALA A 225 46.87 -12.19 0.51
C ALA A 225 45.70 -11.64 -0.30
N LEU A 226 44.47 -11.93 0.09
CA LEU A 226 43.27 -11.35 -0.55
C LEU A 226 43.19 -9.84 -0.29
N ASP A 227 43.39 -9.39 0.95
CA ASP A 227 43.31 -7.99 1.34
C ASP A 227 44.37 -7.10 0.68
N ASN A 228 45.59 -7.65 0.44
CA ASN A 228 46.73 -6.90 -0.07
C ASN A 228 46.96 -7.04 -1.59
N ASN A 229 46.15 -7.83 -2.28
CA ASN A 229 46.27 -8.04 -3.73
C ASN A 229 44.91 -7.84 -4.43
N GLY A 230 44.96 -7.74 -5.74
CA GLY A 230 43.73 -7.63 -6.55
C GLY A 230 43.09 -6.24 -6.58
N VAL A 231 43.73 -5.23 -6.01
CA VAL A 231 43.27 -3.85 -5.94
C VAL A 231 44.06 -2.95 -6.87
N LEU A 232 43.35 -2.16 -7.67
CA LEU A 232 43.96 -1.07 -8.46
C LEU A 232 44.02 0.20 -7.62
N LEU A 233 45.27 0.66 -7.34
CA LEU A 233 45.52 1.87 -6.57
C LEU A 233 45.82 3.04 -7.51
N PRO A 234 45.24 4.22 -7.31
CA PRO A 234 45.60 5.40 -8.08
C PRO A 234 47.04 5.84 -7.71
N ALA A 235 47.98 5.70 -8.66
CA ALA A 235 49.40 6.03 -8.45
C ALA A 235 49.75 7.46 -8.87
N GLY A 236 48.79 8.24 -9.36
CA GLY A 236 48.97 9.61 -9.78
C GLY A 236 48.68 9.86 -11.26
N GLN A 237 49.34 10.88 -11.84
CA GLN A 237 49.15 11.25 -13.24
C GLN A 237 50.50 11.57 -13.89
N ILE A 238 50.66 11.19 -15.14
CA ILE A 238 51.79 11.60 -15.98
C ILE A 238 51.26 12.36 -17.19
N THR A 239 52.07 13.30 -17.69
CA THR A 239 51.77 14.02 -18.92
C THR A 239 52.70 13.56 -20.01
N GLU A 240 52.18 12.98 -21.09
CA GLU A 240 52.93 12.51 -22.23
C GLU A 240 52.20 12.94 -23.52
N ASP A 241 52.93 13.44 -24.47
CA ASP A 241 52.41 13.93 -25.77
C ASP A 241 51.20 14.88 -25.65
N GLY A 242 51.22 15.75 -24.62
CA GLY A 242 50.15 16.73 -24.39
C GLY A 242 48.84 16.14 -23.82
N LYS A 243 48.86 14.88 -23.39
CA LYS A 243 47.75 14.20 -22.70
C LYS A 243 48.15 13.92 -21.26
N THR A 244 47.21 14.14 -20.35
CA THR A 244 47.36 13.71 -18.96
C THR A 244 46.76 12.33 -18.80
N LEU A 245 47.59 11.36 -18.47
CA LEU A 245 47.26 9.97 -18.28
C LEU A 245 47.23 9.65 -16.77
N THR A 246 46.13 9.02 -16.32
CA THR A 246 46.07 8.50 -14.95
C THR A 246 46.88 7.20 -14.86
N VAL A 247 47.74 7.11 -13.87
CA VAL A 247 48.53 5.90 -13.59
C VAL A 247 47.82 5.11 -12.48
N LEU A 248 47.55 3.84 -12.78
CA LEU A 248 47.04 2.88 -11.82
C LEU A 248 48.13 1.85 -11.53
N ALA A 249 48.34 1.50 -10.28
CA ALA A 249 49.23 0.46 -9.81
C ALA A 249 48.41 -0.71 -9.26
N GLY A 250 48.83 -1.92 -9.57
CA GLY A 250 48.14 -3.16 -9.19
C GLY A 250 47.54 -3.86 -10.38
N VAL A 251 47.01 -5.04 -10.14
CA VAL A 251 46.31 -5.87 -11.12
C VAL A 251 44.94 -6.28 -10.48
N ARG A 252 43.84 -6.05 -11.18
CA ARG A 252 42.54 -6.52 -10.71
C ARG A 252 42.47 -8.03 -10.93
N VAL A 253 42.01 -8.75 -9.93
CA VAL A 253 41.71 -10.16 -10.03
C VAL A 253 40.29 -10.28 -10.61
N THR A 254 40.11 -11.14 -11.65
CA THR A 254 38.87 -11.30 -12.40
C THR A 254 38.47 -12.76 -12.58
N THR A 255 39.25 -13.71 -12.11
CA THR A 255 38.98 -15.14 -12.19
C THR A 255 39.37 -15.88 -10.92
N ALA A 256 38.78 -17.05 -10.67
CA ALA A 256 39.15 -17.93 -9.56
C ALA A 256 40.63 -18.40 -9.67
N ASP A 257 41.11 -18.65 -10.89
CA ASP A 257 42.49 -19.04 -11.15
C ASP A 257 43.51 -17.92 -10.78
N GLU A 258 43.12 -16.68 -11.02
CA GLU A 258 43.96 -15.53 -10.60
C GLU A 258 43.98 -15.37 -9.07
N ILE A 259 42.89 -15.69 -8.37
CA ILE A 259 42.87 -15.78 -6.90
C ILE A 259 43.79 -16.88 -6.43
N ALA A 260 43.71 -18.08 -7.04
CA ALA A 260 44.56 -19.22 -6.72
C ALA A 260 46.09 -18.89 -6.91
N ALA A 261 46.42 -18.05 -7.86
CA ALA A 261 47.80 -17.62 -8.16
C ALA A 261 48.31 -16.51 -7.25
N LEU A 262 47.52 -15.95 -6.31
CA LEU A 262 47.95 -14.90 -5.41
C LEU A 262 49.10 -15.37 -4.48
N PRO A 263 50.16 -14.61 -4.32
CA PRO A 263 51.28 -14.97 -3.47
C PRO A 263 50.99 -14.82 -1.99
N LEU A 264 51.39 -15.79 -1.19
CA LEU A 264 51.32 -15.77 0.27
C LEU A 264 52.64 -15.22 0.85
N VAL A 265 52.49 -14.35 1.83
CA VAL A 265 53.66 -13.72 2.51
C VAL A 265 53.81 -14.34 3.90
N GLY A 266 55.07 -14.67 4.31
CA GLY A 266 55.38 -15.10 5.67
C GLY A 266 55.71 -16.59 5.85
N GLY A 267 55.85 -17.37 4.75
CA GLY A 267 56.23 -18.78 4.81
C GLY A 267 57.67 -19.02 5.21
N ASN A 268 57.98 -20.25 5.61
CA ASN A 268 59.32 -20.67 6.05
C ASN A 268 60.26 -20.98 4.87
N THR A 269 59.80 -20.89 3.63
CA THR A 269 60.56 -21.21 2.41
C THR A 269 60.98 -19.94 1.68
N SER A 270 62.14 -20.01 0.97
CA SER A 270 62.58 -18.94 0.07
C SER A 270 61.84 -18.94 -1.27
N ASP A 271 61.05 -19.97 -1.53
CA ASP A 271 60.25 -20.12 -2.75
C ASP A 271 58.91 -19.40 -2.62
N LEU A 272 58.45 -18.85 -3.74
CA LEU A 272 57.14 -18.21 -3.80
C LEU A 272 56.05 -19.26 -3.60
N VAL A 273 55.26 -19.15 -2.54
CA VAL A 273 54.10 -19.98 -2.27
C VAL A 273 52.84 -19.21 -2.67
N THR A 274 51.96 -19.84 -3.42
CA THR A 274 50.65 -19.29 -3.85
C THR A 274 49.52 -19.91 -3.07
N ILE A 275 48.31 -19.33 -3.19
CA ILE A 275 47.11 -19.91 -2.58
C ILE A 275 46.85 -21.33 -3.12
N ALA A 276 47.12 -21.59 -4.42
CA ALA A 276 46.95 -22.91 -5.05
C ALA A 276 47.88 -23.99 -4.46
N ASP A 277 49.02 -23.62 -3.88
CA ASP A 277 49.95 -24.57 -3.27
C ASP A 277 49.48 -25.08 -1.91
N VAL A 278 48.50 -24.40 -1.25
CA VAL A 278 48.07 -24.70 0.10
C VAL A 278 46.54 -24.73 0.25
N ALA A 279 45.79 -24.49 -0.83
CA ALA A 279 44.34 -24.47 -0.82
C ALA A 279 43.76 -24.75 -2.22
N THR A 280 42.55 -25.27 -2.29
CA THR A 280 41.77 -25.31 -3.54
C THR A 280 40.87 -24.07 -3.62
N VAL A 281 40.79 -23.46 -4.82
CA VAL A 281 39.91 -22.31 -5.10
C VAL A 281 38.89 -22.70 -6.15
N GLU A 282 37.63 -22.64 -5.79
CA GLU A 282 36.54 -23.07 -6.66
C GLU A 282 35.40 -22.04 -6.65
N THR A 283 34.77 -21.83 -7.79
CA THR A 283 33.48 -21.12 -7.85
C THR A 283 32.38 -22.15 -7.68
N VAL A 284 31.54 -21.96 -6.66
CA VAL A 284 30.43 -22.85 -6.32
C VAL A 284 29.14 -22.06 -6.15
N ASP A 285 28.02 -22.75 -6.28
CA ASP A 285 26.72 -22.13 -6.00
C ASP A 285 26.61 -21.72 -4.53
N ASP A 286 25.98 -20.59 -4.29
CA ASP A 286 25.57 -20.24 -2.95
C ASP A 286 24.54 -21.26 -2.43
N PRO A 287 24.53 -21.55 -1.11
CA PRO A 287 23.50 -22.40 -0.54
C PRO A 287 22.12 -21.85 -0.85
N VAL A 288 21.24 -22.70 -1.36
CA VAL A 288 19.85 -22.34 -1.63
C VAL A 288 19.18 -21.95 -0.30
N THR A 289 18.79 -20.71 -0.17
CA THR A 289 18.11 -20.17 1.01
C THR A 289 16.61 -19.96 0.80
N GLY A 290 16.17 -20.05 -0.45
CA GLY A 290 14.77 -19.89 -0.83
C GLY A 290 14.44 -20.62 -2.12
N ILE A 291 13.18 -21.01 -2.26
CA ILE A 291 12.63 -21.70 -3.43
C ILE A 291 11.45 -20.89 -3.96
N SER A 292 11.42 -20.67 -5.28
CA SER A 292 10.28 -20.09 -5.98
C SER A 292 9.80 -21.04 -7.07
N ARG A 293 8.48 -21.26 -7.13
CA ARG A 293 7.83 -22.07 -8.18
C ARG A 293 6.54 -21.40 -8.61
N VAL A 294 6.16 -21.64 -9.85
CA VAL A 294 4.86 -21.29 -10.40
C VAL A 294 4.23 -22.53 -11.02
N ASN A 295 3.03 -22.86 -10.56
CA ASN A 295 2.28 -24.04 -11.01
C ASN A 295 3.07 -25.35 -10.93
N GLY A 296 3.95 -25.48 -9.93
CA GLY A 296 4.80 -26.65 -9.71
C GLY A 296 6.17 -26.60 -10.41
N GLU A 297 6.38 -25.68 -11.34
CA GLU A 297 7.64 -25.54 -12.07
C GLU A 297 8.56 -24.49 -11.42
N PRO A 298 9.89 -24.73 -11.36
CA PRO A 298 10.84 -23.73 -10.88
C PRO A 298 10.73 -22.43 -11.68
N ALA A 299 10.66 -21.30 -11.00
CA ALA A 299 10.51 -20.00 -11.64
C ALA A 299 11.32 -18.91 -10.91
N LEU A 300 11.88 -17.98 -11.68
CA LEU A 300 12.35 -16.70 -11.16
C LEU A 300 11.19 -15.73 -11.10
N THR A 301 11.25 -14.73 -10.24
CA THR A 301 10.21 -13.70 -10.15
C THR A 301 10.81 -12.33 -10.32
N ILE A 302 10.25 -11.54 -11.25
CA ILE A 302 10.56 -10.11 -11.38
C ILE A 302 9.52 -9.31 -10.61
N ALA A 303 9.93 -8.59 -9.59
CA ALA A 303 9.09 -7.68 -8.83
C ALA A 303 9.34 -6.26 -9.32
N ILE A 304 8.31 -5.58 -9.81
CA ILE A 304 8.41 -4.26 -10.43
C ILE A 304 7.72 -3.23 -9.54
N GLY A 305 8.51 -2.29 -9.05
CA GLY A 305 8.06 -1.15 -8.24
C GLY A 305 7.74 0.08 -9.09
N LYS A 306 6.98 1.02 -8.52
CA LYS A 306 6.71 2.32 -9.15
C LYS A 306 7.34 3.46 -8.37
N THR A 307 7.67 4.54 -9.07
CA THR A 307 8.03 5.80 -8.38
C THR A 307 6.85 6.34 -7.57
N PRO A 308 7.07 7.11 -6.48
CA PRO A 308 5.98 7.72 -5.72
C PRO A 308 5.06 8.62 -6.56
N ALA A 309 5.59 9.12 -7.69
CA ALA A 309 4.83 9.91 -8.65
C ALA A 309 4.11 9.06 -9.72
N GLY A 310 4.39 7.76 -9.82
CA GLY A 310 3.90 6.87 -10.87
C GLY A 310 2.42 6.49 -10.71
N ASN A 311 1.79 6.19 -11.84
CA ASN A 311 0.42 5.67 -11.91
C ASN A 311 0.47 4.14 -12.00
N THR A 312 -0.12 3.45 -11.01
CA THR A 312 -0.11 1.99 -10.90
C THR A 312 -0.67 1.31 -12.15
N VAL A 313 -1.79 1.80 -12.69
CA VAL A 313 -2.43 1.22 -13.88
C VAL A 313 -1.55 1.44 -15.11
N SER A 314 -0.98 2.63 -15.27
CA SER A 314 -0.09 2.94 -16.40
C SER A 314 1.17 2.07 -16.41
N VAL A 315 1.81 1.87 -15.25
CA VAL A 315 2.99 1.01 -15.11
C VAL A 315 2.65 -0.43 -15.48
N SER A 316 1.58 -0.98 -14.90
CA SER A 316 1.18 -2.36 -15.19
C SER A 316 0.87 -2.59 -16.67
N GLN A 317 0.11 -1.67 -17.31
CA GLN A 317 -0.21 -1.78 -18.73
C GLN A 317 1.05 -1.76 -19.60
N GLN A 318 1.98 -0.81 -19.36
CA GLN A 318 3.22 -0.71 -20.11
C GLN A 318 4.11 -1.96 -19.92
N VAL A 319 4.17 -2.50 -18.70
CA VAL A 319 4.87 -3.76 -18.44
C VAL A 319 4.23 -4.90 -19.24
N ARG A 320 2.91 -5.10 -19.14
CA ARG A 320 2.20 -6.16 -19.87
C ARG A 320 2.39 -6.07 -21.39
N ASP A 321 2.39 -4.86 -21.94
CA ASP A 321 2.60 -4.64 -23.38
C ASP A 321 4.00 -5.04 -23.83
N LEU A 322 5.00 -4.98 -22.94
CA LEU A 322 6.38 -5.38 -23.19
C LEU A 322 6.61 -6.88 -23.04
N LEU A 323 5.87 -7.60 -22.14
CA LEU A 323 6.13 -9.01 -21.84
C LEU A 323 6.24 -9.91 -23.09
N PRO A 324 5.35 -9.83 -24.10
CA PRO A 324 5.44 -10.71 -25.27
C PRO A 324 6.75 -10.51 -26.04
N SER A 325 7.21 -9.28 -26.21
CA SER A 325 8.45 -8.96 -26.92
C SER A 325 9.70 -9.38 -26.11
N LEU A 326 9.64 -9.27 -24.81
CA LEU A 326 10.72 -9.72 -23.90
C LEU A 326 10.82 -11.26 -23.90
N SER A 327 9.69 -11.96 -23.86
CA SER A 327 9.65 -13.44 -23.97
C SER A 327 10.24 -13.92 -25.31
N GLU A 328 9.88 -13.27 -26.43
CA GLU A 328 10.44 -13.59 -27.74
C GLU A 328 11.95 -13.32 -27.81
N ALA A 329 12.42 -12.23 -27.22
CA ALA A 329 13.84 -11.86 -27.21
C ALA A 329 14.69 -12.83 -26.36
N LEU A 330 14.15 -13.35 -25.26
CA LEU A 330 14.82 -14.33 -24.41
C LEU A 330 14.91 -15.72 -25.09
N GLY A 331 13.89 -16.11 -25.84
CA GLY A 331 13.83 -17.40 -26.52
C GLY A 331 13.77 -18.60 -25.56
N ASN A 332 14.17 -19.78 -26.04
CA ASN A 332 14.31 -21.00 -25.24
C ASN A 332 13.06 -21.34 -24.39
N ASN A 333 11.87 -21.28 -24.98
CA ASN A 333 10.59 -21.49 -24.32
C ASN A 333 10.40 -20.63 -23.05
N THR A 334 11.04 -19.45 -22.99
CA THR A 334 10.89 -18.57 -21.85
C THR A 334 9.49 -17.98 -21.83
N GLU A 335 8.75 -18.22 -20.75
CA GLU A 335 7.43 -17.69 -20.52
C GLU A 335 7.45 -16.67 -19.38
N LEU A 336 6.85 -15.51 -19.63
CA LEU A 336 6.70 -14.42 -18.67
C LEU A 336 5.23 -14.35 -18.25
N THR A 337 4.92 -14.91 -17.09
CA THR A 337 3.55 -15.02 -16.56
C THR A 337 3.32 -14.01 -15.44
N VAL A 338 2.27 -13.19 -15.58
CA VAL A 338 1.87 -12.26 -14.50
C VAL A 338 1.25 -13.05 -13.35
N VAL A 339 1.88 -13.02 -12.18
CA VAL A 339 1.42 -13.75 -10.98
C VAL A 339 0.79 -12.83 -9.93
N PHE A 340 1.07 -11.55 -10.02
CA PHE A 340 0.44 -10.52 -9.19
C PHE A 340 0.33 -9.21 -9.96
N ASP A 341 -0.82 -8.56 -9.93
CA ASP A 341 -1.05 -7.27 -10.57
C ASP A 341 -2.13 -6.49 -9.84
N GLN A 342 -1.80 -5.27 -9.44
CA GLN A 342 -2.75 -4.37 -8.77
C GLN A 342 -3.72 -3.69 -9.76
N ALA A 343 -3.32 -3.53 -11.04
CA ALA A 343 -4.04 -2.71 -12.00
C ALA A 343 -5.45 -3.21 -12.35
N PRO A 344 -5.70 -4.51 -12.65
CA PRO A 344 -7.02 -4.98 -13.02
C PRO A 344 -8.08 -4.68 -11.95
N PHE A 345 -7.69 -4.79 -10.69
CA PHE A 345 -8.59 -4.47 -9.59
C PHE A 345 -8.91 -2.98 -9.51
N ILE A 346 -7.90 -2.12 -9.69
CA ILE A 346 -8.10 -0.66 -9.72
C ILE A 346 -9.00 -0.27 -10.90
N GLU A 347 -8.74 -0.82 -12.08
CA GLU A 347 -9.54 -0.58 -13.29
C GLU A 347 -11.00 -1.02 -13.09
N LYS A 348 -11.24 -2.24 -12.60
CA LYS A 348 -12.58 -2.77 -12.32
C LYS A 348 -13.32 -1.94 -11.27
N SER A 349 -12.61 -1.48 -10.23
CA SER A 349 -13.18 -0.60 -9.21
C SER A 349 -13.59 0.75 -9.78
N ILE A 350 -12.74 1.36 -10.62
CA ILE A 350 -13.03 2.62 -11.30
C ILE A 350 -14.19 2.44 -12.27
N GLU A 351 -14.22 1.38 -13.07
CA GLU A 351 -15.30 1.09 -14.01
C GLU A 351 -16.64 0.85 -13.30
N SER A 352 -16.66 0.07 -12.23
CA SER A 352 -17.85 -0.18 -11.41
C SER A 352 -18.41 1.11 -10.85
N LEU A 353 -17.55 1.93 -10.22
CA LEU A 353 -17.97 3.21 -9.64
C LEU A 353 -18.36 4.23 -10.71
N ALA A 354 -17.70 4.23 -11.87
CA ALA A 354 -18.11 5.06 -13.01
C ALA A 354 -19.48 4.63 -13.54
N THR A 355 -19.72 3.34 -13.64
CA THR A 355 -21.00 2.77 -14.08
C THR A 355 -22.12 3.07 -13.08
N GLU A 356 -21.87 2.87 -11.78
CA GLU A 356 -22.79 3.23 -10.70
C GLU A 356 -23.09 4.72 -10.69
N GLY A 357 -22.06 5.55 -10.84
CA GLY A 357 -22.18 7.00 -10.95
C GLY A 357 -23.00 7.42 -12.17
N LEU A 358 -22.80 6.79 -13.32
CA LEU A 358 -23.57 7.02 -14.54
C LEU A 358 -25.03 6.58 -14.38
N LEU A 359 -25.26 5.40 -13.81
CA LEU A 359 -26.62 4.92 -13.49
C LEU A 359 -27.31 5.88 -12.50
N GLY A 360 -26.62 6.32 -11.46
CA GLY A 360 -27.10 7.31 -10.51
C GLY A 360 -27.48 8.63 -11.21
N LEU A 361 -26.65 9.09 -12.15
CA LEU A 361 -26.93 10.25 -12.98
C LEU A 361 -28.19 10.04 -13.83
N VAL A 362 -28.32 8.90 -14.52
CA VAL A 362 -29.49 8.57 -15.35
C VAL A 362 -30.77 8.55 -14.50
N PHE A 363 -30.74 7.87 -13.35
CA PHE A 363 -31.89 7.84 -12.45
C PHE A 363 -32.22 9.25 -11.91
N ALA A 364 -31.21 10.03 -11.52
CA ALA A 364 -31.43 11.42 -11.10
C ALA A 364 -32.09 12.24 -12.20
N VAL A 365 -31.64 12.14 -13.45
CA VAL A 365 -32.25 12.85 -14.60
C VAL A 365 -33.69 12.39 -14.84
N ILE A 366 -33.99 11.10 -14.73
CA ILE A 366 -35.37 10.58 -14.86
C ILE A 366 -36.27 11.13 -13.74
N VAL A 367 -35.78 11.09 -12.49
CA VAL A 367 -36.54 11.63 -11.34
C VAL A 367 -36.78 13.13 -11.54
N ILE A 368 -35.77 13.90 -11.92
CA ILE A 368 -35.88 15.33 -12.21
C ILE A 368 -36.90 15.58 -13.32
N LEU A 369 -36.89 14.79 -14.38
CA LEU A 369 -37.83 14.91 -15.47
C LEU A 369 -39.28 14.67 -15.00
N VAL A 370 -39.49 13.65 -14.16
CA VAL A 370 -40.80 13.34 -13.59
C VAL A 370 -41.30 14.46 -12.65
N PHE A 371 -40.41 15.03 -11.84
CA PHE A 371 -40.81 16.10 -10.90
C PHE A 371 -40.95 17.46 -11.58
N LEU A 372 -40.02 17.84 -12.44
CA LEU A 372 -40.08 19.14 -13.12
C LEU A 372 -41.02 19.18 -14.31
N LEU A 373 -41.40 18.00 -14.87
CA LEU A 373 -42.24 17.89 -16.06
C LEU A 373 -41.82 18.83 -17.23
N SER A 374 -40.53 19.03 -17.40
CA SER A 374 -39.97 19.99 -18.36
C SER A 374 -38.58 19.55 -18.82
N ILE A 375 -38.50 19.08 -20.04
CA ILE A 375 -37.24 18.65 -20.67
C ILE A 375 -36.15 19.77 -20.62
N ARG A 376 -36.56 21.04 -20.78
CA ARG A 376 -35.63 22.18 -20.77
C ARG A 376 -35.02 22.41 -19.39
N SER A 377 -35.82 22.34 -18.33
CA SER A 377 -35.35 22.45 -16.96
C SER A 377 -34.46 21.26 -16.58
N THR A 378 -34.87 20.05 -16.98
CA THR A 378 -34.10 18.84 -16.77
C THR A 378 -32.72 18.89 -17.47
N LEU A 379 -32.65 19.43 -18.67
CA LEU A 379 -31.40 19.58 -19.42
C LEU A 379 -30.44 20.55 -18.69
N VAL A 380 -30.94 21.65 -18.13
CA VAL A 380 -30.12 22.59 -17.33
C VAL A 380 -29.51 21.92 -16.12
N THR A 381 -30.32 21.16 -15.38
CA THR A 381 -29.84 20.41 -14.20
C THR A 381 -28.90 19.26 -14.61
N ALA A 382 -29.21 18.55 -15.70
CA ALA A 382 -28.34 17.48 -16.21
C ALA A 382 -26.93 17.95 -16.62
N ILE A 383 -26.80 19.19 -17.13
CA ILE A 383 -25.50 19.80 -17.45
C ILE A 383 -24.74 20.24 -16.17
N SER A 384 -25.44 20.64 -15.12
CA SER A 384 -24.80 21.10 -13.89
C SER A 384 -24.03 19.99 -13.17
N ILE A 385 -24.45 18.73 -13.28
CA ILE A 385 -23.83 17.59 -12.61
C ILE A 385 -22.41 17.33 -13.16
N PRO A 386 -22.22 17.09 -14.47
CA PRO A 386 -20.88 16.94 -15.04
C PRO A 386 -19.99 18.15 -14.77
N ALA A 387 -20.53 19.38 -14.83
CA ALA A 387 -19.77 20.57 -14.56
C ALA A 387 -19.22 20.60 -13.11
N SER A 388 -20.02 20.21 -12.14
CA SER A 388 -19.59 20.12 -10.73
C SER A 388 -18.55 19.00 -10.50
N VAL A 389 -18.73 17.86 -11.14
CA VAL A 389 -17.78 16.73 -11.08
C VAL A 389 -16.43 17.12 -11.70
N LEU A 390 -16.45 17.80 -12.84
CA LEU A 390 -15.22 18.28 -13.50
C LEU A 390 -14.47 19.31 -12.66
N ILE A 391 -15.17 20.22 -11.98
CA ILE A 391 -14.56 21.14 -11.02
C ILE A 391 -13.96 20.34 -9.85
N THR A 392 -14.62 19.27 -9.43
CA THR A 392 -14.11 18.41 -8.35
C THR A 392 -12.80 17.74 -8.75
N PHE A 393 -12.69 17.23 -9.99
CA PHE A 393 -11.42 16.67 -10.49
C PHE A 393 -10.31 17.72 -10.55
N ILE A 394 -10.60 18.97 -10.97
CA ILE A 394 -9.62 20.06 -10.91
C ILE A 394 -9.19 20.31 -9.46
N GLY A 395 -10.13 20.31 -8.53
CA GLY A 395 -9.84 20.52 -7.10
C GLY A 395 -9.01 19.38 -6.49
N MET A 396 -9.32 18.12 -6.84
CA MET A 396 -8.55 16.94 -6.42
C MET A 396 -7.12 17.00 -6.96
N TYR A 397 -6.96 17.28 -8.26
CA TYR A 397 -5.66 17.43 -8.90
C TYR A 397 -4.81 18.53 -8.24
N ALA A 398 -5.41 19.69 -7.99
CA ALA A 398 -4.74 20.82 -7.33
C ALA A 398 -4.39 20.53 -5.85
N ALA A 399 -5.15 19.66 -5.18
CA ALA A 399 -4.91 19.22 -3.81
C ALA A 399 -3.93 18.04 -3.72
N GLY A 400 -3.48 17.47 -4.85
CA GLY A 400 -2.59 16.32 -4.90
C GLY A 400 -3.27 14.99 -4.55
N TYR A 401 -4.60 14.90 -4.65
CA TYR A 401 -5.33 13.66 -4.42
C TYR A 401 -5.37 12.79 -5.66
N THR A 402 -5.51 11.48 -5.43
CA THR A 402 -5.55 10.44 -6.46
C THR A 402 -6.96 9.89 -6.65
N LEU A 403 -7.22 9.23 -7.77
CA LEU A 403 -8.41 8.43 -7.98
C LEU A 403 -8.19 7.07 -7.32
N ASN A 404 -8.89 6.83 -6.23
CA ASN A 404 -8.84 5.60 -5.47
C ASN A 404 -10.24 5.25 -4.93
N ILE A 405 -10.38 4.08 -4.34
CA ILE A 405 -11.67 3.58 -3.82
C ILE A 405 -12.34 4.58 -2.88
N ILE A 406 -11.56 5.29 -2.06
CA ILE A 406 -12.06 6.22 -1.04
C ILE A 406 -12.54 7.53 -1.68
N THR A 407 -11.75 8.11 -2.59
CA THR A 407 -12.11 9.37 -3.27
C THR A 407 -13.24 9.17 -4.27
N LEU A 408 -13.31 8.02 -4.95
CA LEU A 408 -14.42 7.66 -5.82
C LEU A 408 -15.71 7.40 -5.05
N GLY A 409 -15.63 6.74 -3.89
CA GLY A 409 -16.76 6.59 -2.96
C GLY A 409 -17.29 7.94 -2.47
N ALA A 410 -16.38 8.89 -2.13
CA ALA A 410 -16.73 10.26 -1.79
C ALA A 410 -17.47 10.96 -2.94
N LEU A 411 -16.99 10.80 -4.17
CA LEU A 411 -17.59 11.39 -5.36
C LEU A 411 -18.98 10.81 -5.62
N THR A 412 -19.16 9.50 -5.51
CA THR A 412 -20.45 8.81 -5.68
C THR A 412 -21.50 9.33 -4.70
N ILE A 413 -21.14 9.47 -3.43
CA ILE A 413 -22.02 10.06 -2.40
C ILE A 413 -22.32 11.55 -2.71
N ALA A 414 -21.28 12.28 -3.14
CA ALA A 414 -21.44 13.71 -3.46
C ALA A 414 -22.35 13.96 -4.66
N ILE A 415 -22.38 13.06 -5.68
CA ILE A 415 -23.24 13.20 -6.88
C ILE A 415 -24.71 13.38 -6.48
N GLY A 416 -25.21 12.58 -5.53
CA GLY A 416 -26.58 12.71 -5.02
C GLY A 416 -26.88 14.08 -4.45
N ARG A 417 -25.96 14.68 -3.71
CA ARG A 417 -26.11 16.03 -3.10
C ARG A 417 -25.87 17.17 -4.09
N VAL A 418 -24.98 16.96 -5.06
CA VAL A 418 -24.69 17.92 -6.15
C VAL A 418 -25.93 18.22 -6.99
N VAL A 419 -26.77 17.22 -7.17
CA VAL A 419 -28.05 17.37 -7.91
C VAL A 419 -29.04 18.28 -7.17
N ASP A 420 -29.14 18.17 -5.85
CA ASP A 420 -30.14 18.86 -5.03
C ASP A 420 -30.06 20.39 -5.17
N ASP A 421 -28.88 20.99 -5.05
CA ASP A 421 -28.67 22.43 -5.15
C ASP A 421 -29.20 22.99 -6.48
N SER A 422 -28.93 22.27 -7.57
CA SER A 422 -29.36 22.64 -8.91
C SER A 422 -30.86 22.49 -9.14
N ILE A 423 -31.48 21.46 -8.53
CA ILE A 423 -32.93 21.24 -8.59
C ILE A 423 -33.68 22.37 -7.91
N VAL A 424 -33.27 22.74 -6.70
CA VAL A 424 -33.92 23.81 -5.94
C VAL A 424 -33.87 25.15 -6.68
N VAL A 425 -32.70 25.47 -7.26
CA VAL A 425 -32.53 26.70 -8.03
C VAL A 425 -33.41 26.72 -9.29
N ILE A 426 -33.39 25.63 -10.08
CA ILE A 426 -34.15 25.58 -11.35
C ILE A 426 -35.66 25.52 -11.12
N GLU A 427 -36.10 24.86 -10.05
CA GLU A 427 -37.50 24.79 -9.66
C GLU A 427 -38.03 26.17 -9.30
N ASN A 428 -37.30 26.91 -8.44
CA ASN A 428 -37.67 28.26 -8.05
C ASN A 428 -37.65 29.25 -9.23
N ILE A 429 -36.63 29.14 -10.11
CA ILE A 429 -36.61 29.91 -11.37
C ILE A 429 -37.84 29.62 -12.22
N LYS A 430 -38.21 28.34 -12.38
CA LYS A 430 -39.39 27.94 -13.14
C LYS A 430 -40.69 28.51 -12.54
N ARG A 431 -40.81 28.52 -11.21
CA ARG A 431 -41.93 29.10 -10.48
C ARG A 431 -42.05 30.60 -10.78
N HIS A 432 -40.99 31.39 -10.63
CA HIS A 432 -41.01 32.84 -10.90
C HIS A 432 -41.29 33.18 -12.36
N VAL A 433 -40.66 32.45 -13.29
CA VAL A 433 -40.96 32.62 -14.75
C VAL A 433 -42.41 32.22 -15.06
N GLY A 434 -42.97 31.24 -14.34
CA GLY A 434 -44.38 30.83 -14.47
C GLY A 434 -45.38 31.86 -13.99
N LEU A 435 -45.01 32.73 -13.03
CA LEU A 435 -45.84 33.83 -12.53
C LEU A 435 -45.91 35.02 -13.51
N GLY A 436 -45.20 34.99 -14.63
CA GLY A 436 -45.29 36.00 -15.68
C GLY A 436 -44.30 37.16 -15.47
N GLU A 437 -43.37 37.06 -14.56
CA GLU A 437 -42.27 38.06 -14.38
C GLU A 437 -41.37 38.09 -15.62
N GLU A 438 -40.76 39.26 -15.87
CA GLU A 438 -39.72 39.36 -16.89
C GLU A 438 -38.55 38.38 -16.59
N LYS A 439 -38.06 37.70 -17.60
CA LYS A 439 -37.11 36.57 -17.49
C LYS A 439 -35.90 36.88 -16.63
N LEU A 440 -35.26 38.02 -16.79
CA LEU A 440 -34.02 38.37 -16.07
C LEU A 440 -34.32 38.71 -14.59
N PRO A 441 -35.28 39.59 -14.24
CA PRO A 441 -35.70 39.80 -12.86
C PRO A 441 -36.21 38.57 -12.18
N ALA A 442 -37.02 37.71 -12.86
CA ALA A 442 -37.54 36.46 -12.34
C ALA A 442 -36.42 35.53 -11.88
N ILE A 443 -35.37 35.34 -12.71
CA ILE A 443 -34.23 34.51 -12.34
C ILE A 443 -33.46 35.09 -11.16
N GLN A 444 -33.26 36.43 -11.14
CA GLN A 444 -32.54 37.09 -10.03
C GLN A 444 -33.31 36.96 -8.71
N SER A 445 -34.62 37.18 -8.72
CA SER A 445 -35.47 37.04 -7.52
C SER A 445 -35.51 35.60 -7.04
N ALA A 446 -35.69 34.65 -7.95
CA ALA A 446 -35.69 33.21 -7.62
C ALA A 446 -34.41 32.76 -6.97
N VAL A 447 -33.24 33.11 -7.55
CA VAL A 447 -31.96 32.72 -6.98
C VAL A 447 -31.72 33.37 -5.64
N LYS A 448 -32.07 34.68 -5.51
CA LYS A 448 -31.92 35.40 -4.24
C LYS A 448 -32.72 34.74 -3.10
N GLU A 449 -33.93 34.24 -3.40
CA GLU A 449 -34.81 33.62 -2.41
C GLU A 449 -34.20 32.35 -1.82
N VAL A 450 -33.56 31.50 -2.67
CA VAL A 450 -33.07 30.18 -2.23
C VAL A 450 -31.57 30.16 -1.91
N ALA A 451 -30.80 31.14 -2.36
CA ALA A 451 -29.34 31.15 -2.25
C ALA A 451 -28.87 31.06 -0.78
N GLY A 452 -29.52 31.74 0.15
CA GLY A 452 -29.18 31.66 1.57
C GLY A 452 -29.42 30.29 2.16
N ALA A 453 -30.55 29.66 1.83
CA ALA A 453 -30.90 28.33 2.33
C ALA A 453 -29.97 27.24 1.77
N ILE A 454 -29.70 27.28 0.45
CA ILE A 454 -28.80 26.33 -0.22
C ILE A 454 -27.37 26.47 0.36
N THR A 455 -26.86 27.68 0.46
CA THR A 455 -25.52 27.93 1.03
C THR A 455 -25.41 27.44 2.47
N ALA A 456 -26.41 27.70 3.30
CA ALA A 456 -26.44 27.20 4.68
C ALA A 456 -26.46 25.68 4.75
N SER A 457 -27.29 25.02 3.93
CA SER A 457 -27.39 23.56 3.83
C SER A 457 -26.05 22.94 3.40
N THR A 458 -25.43 23.47 2.33
CA THR A 458 -24.18 22.95 1.80
C THR A 458 -23.02 23.14 2.79
N ILE A 459 -22.91 24.33 3.43
CA ILE A 459 -21.91 24.57 4.48
C ILE A 459 -22.13 23.63 5.67
N THR A 460 -23.37 23.39 6.08
CA THR A 460 -23.68 22.46 7.18
C THR A 460 -23.25 21.05 6.81
N THR A 461 -23.48 20.61 5.58
CA THR A 461 -23.05 19.28 5.11
C THR A 461 -21.52 19.19 5.08
N ILE A 462 -20.82 20.20 4.56
CA ILE A 462 -19.35 20.26 4.60
C ILE A 462 -18.83 20.21 6.03
N ALA A 463 -19.47 20.94 6.95
CA ALA A 463 -19.08 20.97 8.37
C ALA A 463 -19.26 19.61 9.08
N VAL A 464 -20.13 18.73 8.59
CA VAL A 464 -20.28 17.36 9.11
C VAL A 464 -19.10 16.46 8.69
N PHE A 465 -18.60 16.62 7.46
CA PHE A 465 -17.48 15.83 6.96
C PHE A 465 -16.10 16.39 7.37
N LEU A 466 -15.98 17.69 7.59
CA LEU A 466 -14.69 18.33 7.89
C LEU A 466 -13.96 17.77 9.12
N PRO A 467 -14.62 17.38 10.23
CA PRO A 467 -13.95 16.75 11.36
C PRO A 467 -13.18 15.49 11.01
N LEU A 468 -13.64 14.72 10.01
CA LEU A 468 -12.91 13.52 9.53
C LEU A 468 -11.53 13.87 8.95
N ALA A 469 -11.38 15.05 8.38
CA ALA A 469 -10.08 15.54 7.88
C ALA A 469 -9.12 15.97 8.99
N LEU A 470 -9.62 16.16 10.22
CA LEU A 470 -8.85 16.63 11.38
C LEU A 470 -8.50 15.51 12.37
N VAL A 471 -9.00 14.31 12.13
CA VAL A 471 -8.62 13.13 12.94
C VAL A 471 -7.13 12.91 12.75
N GLY A 472 -6.37 12.85 13.84
CA GLY A 472 -4.98 12.41 13.83
C GLY A 472 -5.02 10.89 13.99
N ASP A 473 -4.33 10.13 13.17
CA ASP A 473 -4.30 8.67 13.21
C ASP A 473 -4.40 8.11 11.77
N ILE A 474 -4.15 6.84 11.59
CA ILE A 474 -4.31 6.14 10.31
C ILE A 474 -5.71 6.33 9.72
N THR A 475 -6.73 6.32 10.59
CA THR A 475 -8.10 6.60 10.20
C THR A 475 -8.26 7.98 9.58
N GLY A 476 -7.60 9.00 10.15
CA GLY A 476 -7.64 10.36 9.62
C GLY A 476 -6.93 10.47 8.28
N GLU A 477 -5.77 9.84 8.11
CA GLU A 477 -5.05 9.82 6.84
C GLU A 477 -5.88 9.15 5.72
N LEU A 478 -6.58 8.05 6.03
CA LEU A 478 -7.49 7.38 5.09
C LEU A 478 -8.70 8.24 4.72
N PHE A 479 -9.36 8.86 5.71
CA PHE A 479 -10.61 9.57 5.48
C PHE A 479 -10.45 11.06 5.15
N ARG A 480 -9.26 11.64 5.28
CA ARG A 480 -8.98 13.04 4.88
C ARG A 480 -9.24 13.27 3.39
N PRO A 481 -8.75 12.41 2.44
CA PRO A 481 -9.09 12.51 1.03
C PRO A 481 -10.59 12.43 0.78
N PHE A 482 -11.32 11.54 1.47
CA PHE A 482 -12.78 11.42 1.40
C PHE A 482 -13.48 12.72 1.80
N ALA A 483 -13.14 13.24 2.98
CA ALA A 483 -13.78 14.44 3.54
C ALA A 483 -13.53 15.69 2.66
N LEU A 484 -12.30 15.84 2.18
CA LEU A 484 -11.93 16.99 1.36
C LEU A 484 -12.47 16.86 -0.07
N THR A 485 -12.46 15.68 -0.68
CA THR A 485 -13.12 15.45 -1.98
C THR A 485 -14.60 15.75 -1.91
N THR A 486 -15.29 15.27 -0.85
CA THR A 486 -16.71 15.61 -0.62
C THR A 486 -16.92 17.12 -0.45
N ALA A 487 -16.07 17.78 0.34
CA ALA A 487 -16.17 19.23 0.54
C ALA A 487 -15.93 20.03 -0.75
N ILE A 488 -14.96 19.63 -1.57
CA ILE A 488 -14.69 20.22 -2.89
C ILE A 488 -15.90 20.03 -3.81
N ALA A 489 -16.46 18.80 -3.88
CA ALA A 489 -17.62 18.49 -4.72
C ALA A 489 -18.86 19.30 -4.33
N LEU A 490 -19.14 19.43 -3.04
CA LEU A 490 -20.25 20.23 -2.53
C LEU A 490 -20.03 21.74 -2.77
N GLY A 491 -18.81 22.23 -2.59
CA GLY A 491 -18.43 23.60 -2.93
C GLY A 491 -18.55 23.90 -4.43
N ALA A 492 -18.17 22.95 -5.28
CA ALA A 492 -18.34 23.01 -6.73
C ALA A 492 -19.83 23.06 -7.12
N SER A 493 -20.66 22.21 -6.48
CA SER A 493 -22.11 22.20 -6.69
C SER A 493 -22.73 23.57 -6.36
N LEU A 494 -22.40 24.11 -5.19
CA LEU A 494 -22.89 25.42 -4.78
C LEU A 494 -22.46 26.53 -5.77
N PHE A 495 -21.22 26.48 -6.24
CA PHE A 495 -20.73 27.43 -7.24
C PHE A 495 -21.50 27.29 -8.56
N VAL A 496 -21.67 26.08 -9.09
CA VAL A 496 -22.38 25.79 -10.33
C VAL A 496 -23.86 26.18 -10.23
N SER A 497 -24.53 25.84 -9.14
CA SER A 497 -25.96 26.12 -8.92
C SER A 497 -26.25 27.64 -8.86
N LEU A 498 -25.34 28.43 -8.32
CA LEU A 498 -25.48 29.88 -8.20
C LEU A 498 -24.97 30.69 -9.40
N THR A 499 -24.19 30.07 -10.29
CA THR A 499 -23.57 30.77 -11.44
C THR A 499 -23.99 30.19 -12.78
N ILE A 500 -23.67 28.93 -13.05
CA ILE A 500 -23.91 28.27 -14.36
C ILE A 500 -25.39 27.98 -14.55
N VAL A 501 -26.08 27.42 -13.55
CA VAL A 501 -27.50 27.06 -13.65
C VAL A 501 -28.38 28.27 -13.99
N PRO A 502 -28.27 29.44 -13.33
CA PRO A 502 -29.05 30.62 -13.71
C PRO A 502 -28.81 31.10 -15.15
N VAL A 503 -27.58 31.01 -15.63
CA VAL A 503 -27.22 31.39 -17.02
C VAL A 503 -27.80 30.40 -18.02
N LEU A 504 -27.70 29.08 -17.76
CA LEU A 504 -28.32 28.06 -18.58
C LEU A 504 -29.85 28.18 -18.57
N ALA A 505 -30.45 28.46 -17.39
CA ALA A 505 -31.88 28.71 -17.29
C ALA A 505 -32.30 29.92 -18.16
N TYR A 506 -31.50 30.97 -18.16
CA TYR A 506 -31.76 32.14 -19.02
C TYR A 506 -31.75 31.76 -20.51
N TRP A 507 -30.90 30.88 -20.98
CA TRP A 507 -30.84 30.47 -22.39
C TRP A 507 -31.90 29.44 -22.76
N PHE A 508 -32.12 28.45 -21.95
CA PHE A 508 -32.96 27.29 -22.28
C PHE A 508 -34.44 27.42 -21.91
N LEU A 509 -34.78 28.17 -20.83
CA LEU A 509 -36.19 28.41 -20.51
C LEU A 509 -36.77 29.48 -21.45
N GLY A 510 -37.80 29.10 -22.21
CA GLY A 510 -38.54 30.04 -23.03
C GLY A 510 -39.32 31.04 -22.19
N SER A 511 -39.32 32.32 -22.56
CA SER A 511 -40.33 33.23 -22.08
C SER A 511 -41.68 32.79 -22.68
N LYS A 512 -42.63 32.32 -21.91
CA LYS A 512 -44.00 32.32 -22.34
C LYS A 512 -44.36 33.80 -22.50
N THR A 513 -44.52 34.25 -23.77
CA THR A 513 -45.14 35.54 -24.05
C THR A 513 -46.48 35.53 -23.27
N ALA A 514 -46.61 36.44 -22.35
CA ALA A 514 -47.90 36.71 -21.69
C ALA A 514 -48.94 36.86 -22.83
N HIS A 515 -49.83 35.87 -22.96
CA HIS A 515 -51.04 36.13 -23.69
C HIS A 515 -51.68 37.29 -22.94
N LYS A 516 -51.83 38.44 -23.63
CA LYS A 516 -52.71 39.51 -23.26
C LYS A 516 -54.08 38.88 -22.96
N HIS A 517 -54.27 38.45 -21.73
CA HIS A 517 -55.60 38.33 -21.19
C HIS A 517 -55.94 39.63 -20.52
N ASP A 518 -57.05 40.14 -20.94
CA ASP A 518 -57.73 41.36 -20.54
C ASP A 518 -57.47 41.76 -19.07
N SER A 519 -56.96 42.96 -18.93
CA SER A 519 -56.67 43.61 -17.64
C SER A 519 -57.94 44.02 -16.90
N THR A 520 -58.74 43.07 -16.45
CA THR A 520 -59.87 43.30 -15.54
C THR A 520 -60.19 42.08 -14.68
N LEU A 521 -59.26 41.51 -13.97
CA LEU A 521 -59.56 40.69 -12.78
C LEU A 521 -58.32 40.52 -11.92
N ALA A 522 -58.36 41.26 -10.80
CA ALA A 522 -57.88 40.92 -9.49
C ALA A 522 -56.48 40.28 -9.35
N VAL A 523 -55.66 40.97 -8.57
CA VAL A 523 -54.63 40.43 -7.69
C VAL A 523 -55.17 39.20 -6.96
N GLU A 524 -55.00 37.99 -7.57
CA GLU A 524 -55.18 36.73 -6.84
C GLU A 524 -53.91 36.54 -5.97
N SER A 525 -54.12 36.71 -4.69
CA SER A 525 -53.18 36.48 -3.63
C SER A 525 -52.63 35.09 -3.63
N ASP A 526 -51.44 34.86 -3.11
CA ASP A 526 -50.73 33.61 -2.84
C ASP A 526 -51.54 32.49 -2.15
N GLU A 527 -52.83 32.76 -1.79
CA GLU A 527 -53.71 31.81 -1.13
C GLU A 527 -54.37 30.78 -2.06
N ASP A 528 -54.33 30.96 -3.40
CA ASP A 528 -55.09 30.10 -4.33
C ASP A 528 -54.33 28.87 -4.89
N GLU A 529 -53.03 28.75 -4.71
CA GLU A 529 -52.27 27.51 -5.08
C GLU A 529 -52.73 26.29 -4.23
N LEU A 530 -53.21 26.52 -3.02
CA LEU A 530 -53.73 25.47 -2.12
C LEU A 530 -55.20 25.09 -2.44
N ALA A 531 -55.88 25.89 -3.22
CA ALA A 531 -57.30 25.64 -3.58
C ALA A 531 -57.46 24.46 -4.56
N LYS A 532 -56.43 24.10 -5.33
CA LYS A 532 -56.41 22.93 -6.21
C LYS A 532 -55.16 22.06 -6.01
N PRO A 533 -55.08 21.32 -4.90
CA PRO A 533 -53.89 20.51 -4.58
C PRO A 533 -53.62 19.46 -5.65
N THR A 534 -52.35 19.32 -6.06
CA THR A 534 -51.88 18.25 -6.93
C THR A 534 -52.14 16.85 -6.30
N ARG A 535 -52.03 15.77 -7.06
CA ARG A 535 -52.25 14.40 -6.53
C ARG A 535 -51.27 14.09 -5.38
N LEU A 536 -50.01 14.56 -5.46
CA LEU A 536 -48.99 14.41 -4.41
C LEU A 536 -49.36 15.25 -3.17
N GLN A 537 -49.77 16.51 -3.34
CA GLN A 537 -50.21 17.35 -2.23
C GLN A 537 -51.42 16.79 -1.51
N ARG A 538 -52.40 16.19 -2.22
CA ARG A 538 -53.56 15.51 -1.61
C ARG A 538 -53.16 14.34 -0.71
N GLY A 539 -52.10 13.61 -1.07
CA GLY A 539 -51.56 12.54 -0.22
C GLY A 539 -50.78 13.05 0.98
N TYR A 540 -50.06 14.18 0.83
CA TYR A 540 -49.21 14.74 1.88
C TYR A 540 -49.98 15.58 2.93
N LEU A 541 -50.97 16.33 2.51
CA LEU A 541 -51.77 17.22 3.40
C LEU A 541 -52.31 16.51 4.65
N PRO A 542 -52.89 15.28 4.55
CA PRO A 542 -53.38 14.59 5.75
C PRO A 542 -52.27 14.24 6.73
N VAL A 543 -51.09 13.87 6.22
CA VAL A 543 -49.94 13.50 7.05
C VAL A 543 -49.43 14.73 7.82
N ILE A 544 -49.24 15.87 7.14
CA ILE A 544 -48.76 17.08 7.78
C ILE A 544 -49.78 17.63 8.81
N HIS A 545 -51.08 17.57 8.48
CA HIS A 545 -52.14 17.95 9.43
C HIS A 545 -52.13 17.05 10.68
N TRP A 546 -51.91 15.74 10.50
CA TRP A 546 -51.84 14.81 11.62
C TRP A 546 -50.62 15.08 12.50
N THR A 547 -49.43 15.29 11.90
CA THR A 547 -48.19 15.57 12.62
C THR A 547 -48.26 16.89 13.39
N LEU A 548 -48.83 17.95 12.78
CA LEU A 548 -49.01 19.24 13.44
C LEU A 548 -50.06 19.20 14.56
N LYS A 549 -51.12 18.42 14.40
CA LYS A 549 -52.16 18.25 15.43
C LYS A 549 -51.70 17.40 16.61
N ARG A 550 -50.72 16.47 16.40
CA ARG A 550 -50.28 15.51 17.42
C ARG A 550 -48.75 15.49 17.58
N PRO A 551 -48.15 16.60 18.01
CA PRO A 551 -46.71 16.73 18.06
C PRO A 551 -46.05 15.69 18.99
N VAL A 552 -46.67 15.36 20.11
CA VAL A 552 -46.18 14.34 21.05
C VAL A 552 -46.17 12.94 20.40
N ALA A 553 -47.23 12.58 19.68
CA ALA A 553 -47.31 11.30 18.98
C ALA A 553 -46.23 11.22 17.85
N THR A 554 -45.99 12.33 17.17
CA THR A 554 -44.93 12.43 16.14
C THR A 554 -43.54 12.26 16.73
N ILE A 555 -43.24 12.91 17.87
CA ILE A 555 -41.99 12.75 18.56
C ILE A 555 -41.80 11.32 19.09
N LEU A 556 -42.85 10.72 19.66
CA LEU A 556 -42.80 9.33 20.12
C LEU A 556 -42.55 8.34 18.96
N ALA A 557 -43.22 8.57 17.81
CA ALA A 557 -42.99 7.75 16.61
C ALA A 557 -41.52 7.92 16.11
N ALA A 558 -40.96 9.13 16.09
CA ALA A 558 -39.59 9.37 15.72
C ALA A 558 -38.60 8.71 16.69
N LEU A 559 -38.87 8.80 18.01
CA LEU A 559 -38.04 8.11 19.02
C LEU A 559 -38.13 6.59 18.93
N LEU A 560 -39.32 6.04 18.56
CA LEU A 560 -39.48 4.62 18.36
C LEU A 560 -38.68 4.13 17.13
N VAL A 561 -38.70 4.88 16.03
CA VAL A 561 -37.93 4.59 14.84
C VAL A 561 -36.41 4.68 15.18
N LEU A 562 -36.00 5.74 15.88
CA LEU A 562 -34.60 5.91 16.31
C LEU A 562 -34.15 4.78 17.24
N GLY A 563 -34.98 4.40 18.24
CA GLY A 563 -34.70 3.28 19.13
C GLY A 563 -34.66 1.95 18.41
N GLY A 564 -35.57 1.72 17.45
CA GLY A 564 -35.56 0.54 16.60
C GLY A 564 -34.30 0.47 15.73
N THR A 565 -33.90 1.58 15.14
CA THR A 565 -32.63 1.66 14.37
C THR A 565 -31.42 1.37 15.24
N ALA A 566 -31.35 1.98 16.44
CA ALA A 566 -30.27 1.73 17.39
C ALA A 566 -30.20 0.26 17.82
N ALA A 567 -31.34 -0.39 18.01
CA ALA A 567 -31.42 -1.81 18.36
C ALA A 567 -30.96 -2.74 17.19
N MET A 568 -31.00 -2.26 15.95
CA MET A 568 -30.52 -3.01 14.79
C MET A 568 -29.01 -2.85 14.54
N VAL A 569 -28.37 -1.83 15.12
CA VAL A 569 -26.91 -1.59 14.94
C VAL A 569 -26.06 -2.81 15.27
N PRO A 570 -26.29 -3.56 16.38
CA PRO A 570 -25.49 -4.76 16.68
C PRO A 570 -25.68 -5.92 15.69
N LEU A 571 -26.75 -5.88 14.87
CA LEU A 571 -27.01 -6.90 13.84
C LEU A 571 -26.29 -6.60 12.52
N LEU A 572 -25.73 -5.41 12.37
CA LEU A 572 -24.96 -5.04 11.19
C LEU A 572 -23.57 -5.70 11.27
N LYS A 573 -23.26 -6.48 10.23
CA LYS A 573 -21.90 -6.95 10.03
C LYS A 573 -21.04 -5.75 9.62
N THR A 574 -20.11 -5.37 10.47
CA THR A 574 -19.16 -4.29 10.18
C THR A 574 -17.92 -4.89 9.54
N ASN A 575 -17.61 -4.49 8.32
CA ASN A 575 -16.37 -4.79 7.64
C ASN A 575 -15.78 -3.45 7.15
N PHE A 576 -14.52 -3.17 7.46
CA PHE A 576 -13.92 -1.85 7.25
C PHE A 576 -13.74 -1.51 5.77
N ILE A 577 -13.35 -2.48 4.95
CA ILE A 577 -13.11 -2.30 3.51
C ILE A 577 -14.12 -3.08 2.65
N GLY A 578 -14.89 -3.99 3.27
CA GLY A 578 -15.76 -4.89 2.54
C GLY A 578 -14.98 -6.00 1.84
N ASN A 579 -15.67 -6.73 0.98
CA ASN A 579 -15.03 -7.71 0.11
C ASN A 579 -14.57 -6.97 -1.14
N SER A 580 -13.26 -6.87 -1.32
CA SER A 580 -12.68 -6.09 -2.42
C SER A 580 -12.94 -6.68 -3.81
N GLY A 581 -13.38 -7.95 -3.88
CA GLY A 581 -13.55 -8.67 -5.15
C GLY A 581 -12.23 -8.91 -5.86
N GLN A 582 -11.10 -8.82 -5.15
CA GLN A 582 -9.79 -9.17 -5.71
C GLN A 582 -9.77 -10.66 -6.03
N ASN A 583 -9.23 -10.98 -7.19
CA ASN A 583 -9.01 -12.35 -7.66
C ASN A 583 -7.63 -12.88 -7.22
N THR A 584 -7.11 -12.40 -6.10
CA THR A 584 -5.85 -12.86 -5.51
C THR A 584 -6.06 -13.29 -4.08
N LEU A 585 -5.47 -14.41 -3.71
CA LEU A 585 -5.51 -15.00 -2.37
C LEU A 585 -4.09 -15.32 -1.93
N THR A 586 -3.85 -15.25 -0.63
CA THR A 586 -2.57 -15.65 -0.07
C THR A 586 -2.79 -16.79 0.93
N VAL A 587 -2.11 -17.90 0.72
CA VAL A 587 -2.05 -19.01 1.66
C VAL A 587 -0.67 -19.02 2.30
N SER A 588 -0.63 -18.99 3.62
CA SER A 588 0.61 -19.07 4.40
C SER A 588 0.67 -20.42 5.09
N GLN A 589 1.82 -21.08 4.99
CA GLN A 589 2.10 -22.35 5.64
C GLN A 589 3.22 -22.19 6.65
N THR A 590 2.99 -22.62 7.87
CA THR A 590 3.97 -22.58 8.97
C THR A 590 4.21 -24.00 9.46
N LEU A 591 5.45 -24.46 9.38
CA LEU A 591 5.89 -25.73 9.92
C LEU A 591 6.50 -25.52 11.31
N PRO A 592 6.67 -26.61 12.09
CA PRO A 592 7.39 -26.54 13.37
C PRO A 592 8.77 -25.88 13.22
N LEU A 593 9.14 -25.09 14.21
CA LEU A 593 10.43 -24.38 14.24
C LEU A 593 11.59 -25.39 14.10
N GLY A 594 12.61 -25.00 13.33
CA GLY A 594 13.76 -25.85 13.05
C GLY A 594 13.58 -26.81 11.88
N SER A 595 12.44 -26.77 11.17
CA SER A 595 12.26 -27.53 9.94
C SER A 595 13.25 -27.09 8.87
N SER A 596 13.96 -28.06 8.24
CA SER A 596 14.92 -27.76 7.18
C SER A 596 14.20 -27.22 5.91
N LEU A 597 14.95 -26.60 5.01
CA LEU A 597 14.41 -26.10 3.74
C LEU A 597 13.76 -27.23 2.94
N GLU A 598 14.38 -28.42 2.91
CA GLU A 598 13.88 -29.60 2.21
C GLU A 598 12.56 -30.11 2.82
N ALA A 599 12.48 -30.15 4.16
CA ALA A 599 11.26 -30.58 4.83
C ALA A 599 10.09 -29.59 4.58
N ARG A 600 10.42 -28.30 4.52
CA ARG A 600 9.44 -27.26 4.16
C ARG A 600 9.03 -27.37 2.69
N ASP A 601 9.94 -27.65 1.78
CA ASP A 601 9.65 -27.84 0.37
C ASP A 601 8.75 -29.05 0.12
N GLU A 602 9.04 -30.18 0.78
CA GLU A 602 8.20 -31.39 0.68
C GLU A 602 6.78 -31.17 1.24
N ALA A 603 6.64 -30.41 2.31
CA ALA A 603 5.32 -30.02 2.83
C ALA A 603 4.61 -29.03 1.91
N ALA A 604 5.37 -28.09 1.33
CA ALA A 604 4.83 -27.09 0.41
C ALA A 604 4.32 -27.71 -0.90
N LYS A 605 5.00 -28.72 -1.44
CA LYS A 605 4.54 -29.47 -2.64
C LYS A 605 3.17 -30.10 -2.44
N LYS A 606 2.86 -30.59 -1.24
CA LYS A 606 1.54 -31.15 -0.92
C LYS A 606 0.44 -30.08 -0.95
N VAL A 607 0.73 -28.90 -0.39
CA VAL A 607 -0.21 -27.78 -0.38
C VAL A 607 -0.38 -27.24 -1.79
N GLU A 608 0.71 -27.06 -2.53
CA GLU A 608 0.71 -26.59 -3.92
C GLU A 608 -0.15 -27.50 -4.82
N ALA A 609 0.01 -28.81 -4.71
CA ALA A 609 -0.78 -29.77 -5.48
C ALA A 609 -2.27 -29.71 -5.13
N ALA A 610 -2.62 -29.49 -3.86
CA ALA A 610 -4.01 -29.33 -3.43
C ALA A 610 -4.62 -28.03 -3.97
N LEU A 611 -3.87 -26.93 -3.96
CA LEU A 611 -4.30 -25.63 -4.46
C LEU A 611 -4.53 -25.61 -5.97
N LEU A 612 -3.65 -26.27 -6.73
CA LEU A 612 -3.78 -26.45 -8.19
C LEU A 612 -5.00 -27.32 -8.56
N GLY A 613 -5.49 -28.15 -7.63
CA GLY A 613 -6.69 -28.96 -7.81
C GLY A 613 -8.00 -28.21 -7.62
N VAL A 614 -7.98 -26.97 -7.08
CA VAL A 614 -9.19 -26.20 -6.83
C VAL A 614 -9.68 -25.53 -8.10
N GLN A 615 -10.93 -25.80 -8.47
CA GLN A 615 -11.52 -25.19 -9.66
C GLN A 615 -11.67 -23.67 -9.50
N GLY A 616 -11.11 -22.91 -10.43
CA GLY A 616 -11.09 -21.43 -10.39
C GLY A 616 -9.78 -20.84 -9.86
N VAL A 617 -8.81 -21.65 -9.45
CA VAL A 617 -7.43 -21.23 -9.25
C VAL A 617 -6.71 -21.32 -10.60
N GLU A 618 -6.19 -20.19 -11.08
CA GLU A 618 -5.49 -20.08 -12.37
C GLU A 618 -3.98 -20.24 -12.21
N THR A 619 -3.42 -19.59 -11.19
CA THR A 619 -1.97 -19.59 -10.94
C THR A 619 -1.71 -19.75 -9.46
N VAL A 620 -0.73 -20.61 -9.14
CA VAL A 620 -0.20 -20.79 -7.78
C VAL A 620 1.29 -20.47 -7.84
N GLN A 621 1.68 -19.37 -7.17
CA GLN A 621 3.09 -19.02 -6.98
C GLN A 621 3.52 -19.38 -5.57
N LEU A 622 4.46 -20.28 -5.43
CA LEU A 622 5.13 -20.60 -4.17
C LEU A 622 6.35 -19.71 -3.97
N SER A 623 6.47 -19.15 -2.78
CA SER A 623 7.69 -18.50 -2.28
C SER A 623 8.02 -19.09 -0.90
N LEU A 624 9.19 -19.72 -0.80
CA LEU A 624 9.65 -20.40 0.41
C LEU A 624 11.04 -19.88 0.77
N GLY A 625 11.26 -19.51 2.03
CA GLY A 625 12.55 -19.03 2.52
C GLY A 625 12.81 -17.55 2.21
N SER A 626 14.09 -17.16 2.09
CA SER A 626 14.52 -15.77 1.92
C SER A 626 14.61 -15.32 0.44
N SER A 627 13.75 -15.85 -0.42
CA SER A 627 13.73 -15.48 -1.85
C SER A 627 13.21 -14.06 -2.13
N GLY A 628 13.01 -13.23 -1.10
CA GLY A 628 12.53 -11.86 -1.20
C GLY A 628 13.50 -10.81 -0.66
N SER A 629 13.16 -9.52 -0.83
CA SER A 629 13.93 -8.41 -0.25
C SER A 629 13.95 -8.49 1.28
N SER A 630 14.97 -7.89 1.91
CA SER A 630 15.09 -7.78 3.38
C SER A 630 13.83 -7.17 4.02
N LEU A 631 13.17 -6.25 3.33
CA LEU A 631 11.92 -5.64 3.72
C LEU A 631 10.78 -6.68 3.76
N GLN A 632 10.69 -7.53 2.74
CA GLN A 632 9.66 -8.58 2.66
C GLN A 632 9.87 -9.66 3.74
N ALA A 633 11.14 -10.01 4.03
CA ALA A 633 11.49 -10.90 5.13
C ALA A 633 11.15 -10.31 6.50
N ALA A 634 11.31 -9.00 6.69
CA ALA A 634 10.95 -8.29 7.92
C ALA A 634 9.43 -8.31 8.18
N PHE A 635 8.60 -8.18 7.14
CA PHE A 635 7.15 -8.20 7.26
C PHE A 635 6.54 -9.60 7.39
N ARG A 636 7.13 -10.60 6.73
CA ARG A 636 6.59 -11.98 6.67
C ARG A 636 7.20 -12.93 7.68
N GLY A 637 8.26 -12.53 8.35
CA GLY A 637 9.06 -13.39 9.22
C GLY A 637 10.00 -14.31 8.41
N SER A 638 11.20 -14.54 8.93
CA SER A 638 12.13 -15.48 8.33
C SER A 638 11.59 -16.91 8.48
N GLY A 639 11.31 -17.58 7.36
CA GLY A 639 10.93 -19.01 7.33
C GLY A 639 9.46 -19.31 7.03
N SER A 640 8.62 -18.34 6.68
CA SER A 640 7.26 -18.60 6.20
C SER A 640 7.27 -19.11 4.76
N THR A 641 6.43 -20.10 4.47
CA THR A 641 6.09 -20.53 3.13
C THR A 641 4.81 -19.83 2.71
N THR A 642 4.84 -19.14 1.57
CA THR A 642 3.71 -18.36 1.08
C THR A 642 3.32 -18.83 -0.31
N PHE A 643 2.02 -19.04 -0.53
CA PHE A 643 1.44 -19.28 -1.83
C PHE A 643 0.59 -18.07 -2.21
N SER A 644 0.94 -17.41 -3.30
CA SER A 644 0.12 -16.37 -3.92
C SER A 644 -0.71 -17.01 -5.02
N LEU A 645 -2.03 -16.87 -4.93
CA LEU A 645 -2.97 -17.47 -5.87
C LEU A 645 -3.59 -16.38 -6.71
N THR A 646 -3.65 -16.59 -8.03
CA THR A 646 -4.52 -15.82 -8.92
C THR A 646 -5.72 -16.70 -9.26
N THR A 647 -6.91 -16.13 -9.20
CA THR A 647 -8.18 -16.83 -9.38
C THR A 647 -9.00 -16.22 -10.51
N ASP A 648 -9.91 -16.99 -11.09
CA ASP A 648 -10.86 -16.52 -12.10
C ASP A 648 -11.74 -15.41 -11.50
N ASP A 649 -11.67 -14.21 -12.06
CA ASP A 649 -12.36 -13.01 -11.59
C ASP A 649 -13.87 -13.02 -11.84
N SER A 650 -14.36 -13.96 -12.66
CA SER A 650 -15.76 -14.15 -12.96
C SER A 650 -16.51 -14.97 -11.90
N LEU A 651 -15.78 -15.67 -11.01
CA LEU A 651 -16.35 -16.53 -9.98
C LEU A 651 -16.65 -15.76 -8.68
N ASP A 652 -17.54 -16.35 -7.85
CA ASP A 652 -17.79 -15.84 -6.50
C ASP A 652 -16.55 -16.09 -5.62
N GLN A 653 -15.80 -15.03 -5.37
CA GLN A 653 -14.54 -15.07 -4.59
C GLN A 653 -14.75 -15.54 -3.14
N ILE A 654 -15.95 -15.34 -2.55
CA ILE A 654 -16.24 -15.82 -1.19
C ILE A 654 -16.41 -17.34 -1.17
N ALA A 655 -17.12 -17.88 -2.15
CA ALA A 655 -17.29 -19.32 -2.30
C ALA A 655 -15.94 -19.99 -2.59
N LEU A 656 -15.15 -19.40 -3.51
CA LEU A 656 -13.82 -19.91 -3.84
C LEU A 656 -12.86 -19.90 -2.65
N GLN A 657 -12.89 -18.87 -1.79
CA GLN A 657 -12.11 -18.85 -0.55
C GLN A 657 -12.50 -20.00 0.40
N ALA A 658 -13.78 -20.38 0.45
CA ALA A 658 -14.21 -21.52 1.25
C ALA A 658 -13.66 -22.83 0.65
N ASP A 659 -13.74 -23.00 -0.67
CA ASP A 659 -13.23 -24.19 -1.37
C ASP A 659 -11.71 -24.31 -1.19
N VAL A 660 -10.95 -23.21 -1.31
CA VAL A 660 -9.49 -23.20 -1.05
C VAL A 660 -9.19 -23.58 0.41
N ARG A 661 -9.94 -23.03 1.37
CA ARG A 661 -9.75 -23.34 2.79
C ARG A 661 -10.00 -24.83 3.06
N ASP A 662 -11.07 -25.39 2.49
CA ASP A 662 -11.41 -26.79 2.65
C ASP A 662 -10.37 -27.71 1.99
N ALA A 663 -9.82 -27.31 0.85
CA ALA A 663 -8.77 -28.07 0.15
C ALA A 663 -7.48 -28.18 0.95
N VAL A 664 -7.11 -27.13 1.72
CA VAL A 664 -5.86 -27.13 2.51
C VAL A 664 -6.05 -27.59 3.96
N ALA A 665 -7.29 -27.68 4.48
CA ALA A 665 -7.58 -27.91 5.89
C ALA A 665 -7.11 -29.27 6.44
N ASN A 666 -6.99 -30.30 5.59
CA ASN A 666 -6.75 -31.67 6.01
C ASN A 666 -5.54 -32.35 5.33
N ILE A 667 -4.54 -31.58 4.94
CA ILE A 667 -3.33 -32.11 4.30
C ILE A 667 -2.40 -32.67 5.40
N PRO A 668 -2.07 -33.99 5.37
CA PRO A 668 -1.20 -34.58 6.38
C PRO A 668 0.21 -33.97 6.32
N ASP A 669 0.76 -33.66 7.49
CA ASP A 669 2.12 -33.12 7.69
C ASP A 669 2.36 -31.79 6.97
N ALA A 670 1.31 -31.01 6.68
CA ALA A 670 1.44 -29.70 6.06
C ALA A 670 1.73 -28.57 7.05
N GLY A 671 1.72 -28.88 8.38
CA GLY A 671 1.81 -27.83 9.40
C GLY A 671 0.53 -26.99 9.50
N ASP A 672 0.64 -25.78 10.01
CA ASP A 672 -0.47 -24.83 10.09
C ASP A 672 -0.60 -24.07 8.78
N VAL A 673 -1.71 -24.29 8.07
CA VAL A 673 -2.00 -23.60 6.80
C VAL A 673 -3.11 -22.59 7.04
N THR A 674 -2.84 -21.32 6.73
CA THR A 674 -3.77 -20.20 6.92
C THR A 674 -4.08 -19.55 5.58
N LEU A 675 -5.36 -19.22 5.33
CA LEU A 675 -5.80 -18.50 4.17
C LEU A 675 -6.09 -17.03 4.55
N SER A 676 -5.43 -16.12 3.90
CA SER A 676 -5.74 -14.69 3.95
C SER A 676 -6.26 -14.25 2.58
N ALA A 677 -7.40 -13.58 2.52
CA ALA A 677 -7.76 -12.82 1.32
C ALA A 677 -6.65 -11.80 1.08
N ALA A 678 -6.33 -11.51 -0.18
CA ALA A 678 -5.22 -10.64 -0.53
C ALA A 678 -5.13 -9.44 0.41
N GLN A 679 -4.03 -9.37 1.14
CA GLN A 679 -3.81 -8.35 2.15
C GLN A 679 -3.65 -7.00 1.45
N THR A 680 -4.73 -6.23 1.45
CA THR A 680 -4.50 -4.80 1.65
C THR A 680 -4.07 -4.67 3.11
N VAL A 681 -2.99 -3.98 3.38
CA VAL A 681 -2.37 -3.80 4.72
C VAL A 681 -3.36 -3.31 5.80
N PHE A 682 -4.58 -2.95 5.42
CA PHE A 682 -5.69 -2.50 6.29
C PHE A 682 -6.84 -3.49 6.42
N ALA A 683 -6.81 -4.62 5.73
CA ALA A 683 -7.90 -5.59 5.69
C ALA A 683 -7.51 -6.94 6.25
N SER A 684 -6.63 -7.00 7.24
CA SER A 684 -6.51 -8.23 8.00
C SER A 684 -7.81 -8.42 8.77
N SER A 685 -8.49 -9.52 8.51
CA SER A 685 -9.63 -9.97 9.31
C SER A 685 -9.16 -10.53 10.66
N GLU A 686 -7.87 -10.38 10.95
CA GLU A 686 -7.24 -10.86 12.18
C GLU A 686 -7.55 -9.91 13.32
N ILE A 687 -8.00 -10.49 14.41
CA ILE A 687 -8.18 -9.79 15.69
C ILE A 687 -7.00 -10.17 16.56
N GLU A 688 -6.13 -9.22 16.82
CA GLU A 688 -4.99 -9.41 17.70
C GLU A 688 -5.43 -9.27 19.17
N VAL A 689 -5.10 -10.29 19.96
CA VAL A 689 -5.30 -10.27 21.41
C VAL A 689 -3.93 -10.24 22.08
N SER A 690 -3.53 -9.08 22.59
CA SER A 690 -2.28 -8.93 23.33
C SER A 690 -2.41 -9.45 24.75
N ILE A 691 -1.53 -10.38 25.13
CA ILE A 691 -1.49 -11.00 26.44
C ILE A 691 -0.16 -10.65 27.09
N THR A 692 -0.20 -10.07 28.29
CA THR A 692 0.99 -9.74 29.07
C THR A 692 0.99 -10.50 30.39
N ALA A 693 2.15 -10.94 30.84
CA ALA A 693 2.32 -11.62 32.12
C ALA A 693 3.66 -11.26 32.76
N THR A 694 3.84 -11.58 34.04
CA THR A 694 5.04 -11.28 34.83
C THR A 694 6.16 -12.28 34.61
N SER A 695 5.84 -13.46 34.08
CA SER A 695 6.80 -14.53 33.78
C SER A 695 6.39 -15.29 32.54
N GLU A 696 7.35 -15.88 31.85
CA GLU A 696 7.11 -16.68 30.63
C GLU A 696 6.15 -17.85 30.88
N ARG A 697 6.28 -18.52 32.04
CA ARG A 697 5.38 -19.62 32.40
C ARG A 697 3.92 -19.17 32.55
N GLU A 698 3.71 -17.99 33.14
CA GLU A 698 2.36 -17.42 33.31
C GLU A 698 1.83 -16.93 31.98
N LEU A 699 2.71 -16.36 31.15
CA LEU A 699 2.36 -15.92 29.77
C LEU A 699 1.89 -17.11 28.92
N ARG A 700 2.63 -18.21 28.94
CA ARG A 700 2.26 -19.44 28.22
C ARG A 700 0.92 -20.00 28.71
N ALA A 701 0.75 -20.11 30.01
CA ALA A 701 -0.51 -20.62 30.59
C ALA A 701 -1.72 -19.72 30.25
N ALA A 702 -1.52 -18.40 30.23
CA ALA A 702 -2.57 -17.46 29.89
C ALA A 702 -2.90 -17.53 28.37
N ALA A 703 -1.89 -17.61 27.51
CA ALA A 703 -2.07 -17.74 26.06
C ALA A 703 -2.80 -19.04 25.68
N ASP A 704 -2.42 -20.17 26.29
CA ASP A 704 -3.07 -21.46 26.08
C ASP A 704 -4.55 -21.43 26.54
N ALA A 705 -4.83 -20.77 27.68
CA ALA A 705 -6.20 -20.63 28.17
C ALA A 705 -7.07 -19.78 27.25
N VAL A 706 -6.53 -18.66 26.72
CA VAL A 706 -7.22 -17.80 25.76
C VAL A 706 -7.44 -18.54 24.46
N LEU A 707 -6.44 -19.25 23.95
CA LEU A 707 -6.53 -20.03 22.72
C LEU A 707 -7.61 -21.14 22.83
N ALA A 708 -7.62 -21.85 23.96
CA ALA A 708 -8.64 -22.88 24.25
C ALA A 708 -10.06 -22.30 24.34
N ALA A 709 -10.19 -21.06 24.79
CA ALA A 709 -11.49 -20.37 24.86
C ALA A 709 -11.96 -19.84 23.50
N LEU A 710 -11.04 -19.44 22.61
CA LEU A 710 -11.36 -18.87 21.30
C LEU A 710 -11.68 -19.94 20.24
N ARG A 711 -10.95 -21.05 20.22
CA ARG A 711 -11.10 -22.12 19.21
C ARG A 711 -12.52 -22.69 19.07
N PRO A 712 -13.34 -22.89 20.11
CA PRO A 712 -14.68 -23.44 19.97
C PRO A 712 -15.73 -22.44 19.54
N LEU A 713 -15.40 -21.17 19.34
CA LEU A 713 -16.37 -20.14 18.94
C LEU A 713 -16.67 -20.24 17.45
N GLU A 714 -17.94 -20.42 17.07
CA GLU A 714 -18.37 -20.53 15.66
C GLU A 714 -18.02 -19.29 14.81
N VAL A 715 -17.79 -18.15 15.45
CA VAL A 715 -17.41 -16.90 14.75
C VAL A 715 -15.90 -16.79 14.50
N VAL A 716 -15.10 -17.68 15.09
CA VAL A 716 -13.65 -17.72 14.93
C VAL A 716 -13.30 -18.77 13.89
N ALA A 717 -12.83 -18.32 12.75
CA ALA A 717 -12.40 -19.22 11.66
C ALA A 717 -11.13 -19.98 12.04
N GLN A 718 -10.17 -19.30 12.68
CA GLN A 718 -8.91 -19.86 13.15
C GLN A 718 -8.37 -19.02 14.29
N ALA A 719 -7.72 -19.64 15.29
CA ALA A 719 -7.01 -18.96 16.36
C ALA A 719 -5.60 -19.57 16.50
N THR A 720 -4.60 -18.71 16.38
CA THR A 720 -3.18 -19.07 16.50
C THR A 720 -2.52 -18.24 17.61
N SER A 721 -1.41 -18.72 18.14
CA SER A 721 -0.58 -17.99 19.12
C SER A 721 0.81 -17.81 18.53
N ASN A 722 1.39 -16.63 18.70
CA ASN A 722 2.79 -16.37 18.36
C ASN A 722 3.79 -16.89 19.39
N LEU A 723 3.31 -17.46 20.50
CA LEU A 723 4.15 -18.24 21.40
C LEU A 723 4.63 -19.50 20.68
N SER A 724 5.88 -19.47 20.23
CA SER A 724 6.53 -20.61 19.60
C SER A 724 6.76 -21.75 20.61
N ASN A 725 6.73 -22.97 20.10
CA ASN A 725 7.29 -24.10 20.84
C ASN A 725 8.79 -23.91 21.03
N GLU A 726 9.36 -24.53 22.07
CA GLU A 726 10.79 -24.49 22.29
C GLU A 726 11.52 -25.07 21.09
N GLN A 727 12.49 -24.32 20.57
CA GLN A 727 13.32 -24.77 19.46
C GLN A 727 14.51 -25.55 20.03
N PRO A 728 14.76 -26.80 19.61
CA PRO A 728 15.94 -27.52 20.03
C PRO A 728 17.19 -26.84 19.47
N PHE A 729 18.23 -26.71 20.28
CA PHE A 729 19.53 -26.22 19.86
C PHE A 729 20.63 -27.15 20.36
N ILE A 730 21.80 -27.10 19.73
CA ILE A 730 22.99 -27.84 20.16
C ILE A 730 23.89 -26.86 20.89
N GLU A 731 24.13 -27.13 22.16
CA GLU A 731 25.11 -26.40 22.96
C GLU A 731 26.45 -27.13 22.93
N ILE A 732 27.50 -26.42 22.49
CA ILE A 732 28.86 -26.94 22.51
C ILE A 732 29.53 -26.43 23.80
N ALA A 733 29.63 -27.30 24.78
CA ALA A 733 30.31 -26.99 26.02
C ALA A 733 31.84 -27.13 25.86
N VAL A 734 32.55 -26.02 26.00
CA VAL A 734 34.03 -26.00 25.90
C VAL A 734 34.64 -26.40 27.24
N ASP A 735 35.48 -27.44 27.25
CA ASP A 735 36.33 -27.76 28.41
C ASP A 735 37.46 -26.70 28.50
N ARG A 736 37.33 -25.80 29.50
CA ARG A 736 38.27 -24.68 29.72
C ARG A 736 39.68 -25.16 30.03
N ASN A 737 39.84 -26.31 30.72
CA ASN A 737 41.15 -26.82 31.05
C ASN A 737 41.84 -27.42 29.81
N ALA A 738 41.15 -28.23 29.04
CA ALA A 738 41.66 -28.79 27.83
C ALA A 738 41.98 -27.70 26.78
N ALA A 739 41.14 -26.67 26.67
CA ALA A 739 41.38 -25.51 25.82
C ALA A 739 42.67 -24.76 26.24
N ALA A 740 42.83 -24.50 27.55
CA ALA A 740 44.00 -23.85 28.09
C ALA A 740 45.28 -24.68 27.90
N GLU A 741 45.26 -26.02 28.01
CA GLU A 741 46.34 -26.92 27.67
C GLU A 741 46.75 -26.86 26.20
N ALA A 742 45.73 -26.64 25.30
CA ALA A 742 45.97 -26.42 23.89
C ALA A 742 46.37 -24.97 23.54
N GLY A 743 46.52 -24.10 24.52
CA GLY A 743 46.88 -22.67 24.34
C GLY A 743 45.71 -21.81 23.82
N LEU A 744 44.48 -22.27 23.96
CA LEU A 744 43.26 -21.60 23.49
C LEU A 744 42.44 -21.09 24.67
N SER A 745 41.72 -20.00 24.46
CA SER A 745 40.65 -19.57 25.38
C SER A 745 39.29 -20.17 24.96
N GLU A 746 38.32 -20.18 25.86
CA GLU A 746 36.93 -20.57 25.57
C GLU A 746 36.39 -19.77 24.38
N ILE A 747 36.66 -18.46 24.36
CA ILE A 747 36.25 -17.56 23.25
C ILE A 747 36.94 -17.94 21.95
N ALA A 748 38.21 -18.31 21.98
CA ALA A 748 38.95 -18.72 20.79
C ALA A 748 38.38 -20.03 20.20
N VAL A 749 38.07 -20.98 21.06
CA VAL A 749 37.41 -22.24 20.60
C VAL A 749 36.01 -21.92 20.04
N GLY A 750 35.23 -21.08 20.72
CA GLY A 750 33.92 -20.65 20.21
C GLY A 750 34.03 -19.94 18.86
N GLY A 751 35.04 -19.07 18.68
CA GLY A 751 35.31 -18.40 17.42
C GLY A 751 35.66 -19.37 16.29
N ILE A 752 36.45 -20.42 16.56
CA ILE A 752 36.78 -21.48 15.58
C ILE A 752 35.50 -22.24 15.20
N VAL A 753 34.68 -22.61 16.18
CA VAL A 753 33.41 -23.29 15.91
C VAL A 753 32.49 -22.41 15.03
N THR A 754 32.36 -21.13 15.38
CA THR A 754 31.55 -20.18 14.59
C THR A 754 32.07 -20.02 13.17
N ALA A 755 33.38 -19.86 12.99
CA ALA A 755 33.98 -19.71 11.67
C ALA A 755 33.86 -20.99 10.81
N THR A 756 33.82 -22.15 11.45
CA THR A 756 33.63 -23.44 10.76
C THR A 756 32.18 -23.67 10.38
N MET A 757 31.26 -23.39 11.32
CA MET A 757 29.82 -23.64 11.09
C MET A 757 29.16 -22.56 10.22
N ASN A 758 29.66 -21.33 10.30
CA ASN A 758 29.10 -20.18 9.60
C ASN A 758 30.25 -19.25 9.14
N PRO A 759 30.99 -19.63 8.09
CA PRO A 759 32.08 -18.83 7.58
C PRO A 759 31.58 -17.46 7.09
N SER A 760 32.24 -16.39 7.53
CA SER A 760 32.02 -15.05 7.00
C SER A 760 32.80 -14.84 5.71
N ALA A 761 32.26 -13.97 4.83
CA ALA A 761 33.00 -13.60 3.62
C ALA A 761 34.34 -12.96 3.99
N ALA A 762 35.43 -13.45 3.39
CA ALA A 762 36.77 -12.91 3.56
C ALA A 762 37.04 -11.72 2.63
N GLY A 763 36.19 -11.49 1.64
CA GLY A 763 36.31 -10.42 0.67
C GLY A 763 35.31 -10.60 -0.47
N SER A 764 35.43 -9.82 -1.52
CA SER A 764 34.68 -9.94 -2.75
C SER A 764 35.53 -9.77 -3.98
N VAL A 765 35.15 -10.38 -5.07
CA VAL A 765 35.82 -10.30 -6.38
C VAL A 765 34.78 -10.10 -7.47
N VAL A 766 35.15 -9.38 -8.52
CA VAL A 766 34.27 -9.22 -9.70
C VAL A 766 34.74 -10.18 -10.79
N ILE A 767 33.93 -11.21 -11.04
CA ILE A 767 34.13 -12.21 -12.10
C ILE A 767 32.95 -12.10 -13.07
N ASP A 768 33.24 -11.98 -14.37
CA ASP A 768 32.22 -11.88 -15.43
C ASP A 768 31.12 -10.83 -15.12
N GLU A 769 31.57 -9.64 -14.65
CA GLU A 769 30.71 -8.49 -14.24
C GLU A 769 29.91 -8.71 -12.95
N ASN A 770 29.92 -9.92 -12.36
CA ASN A 770 29.24 -10.26 -11.11
C ASN A 770 30.17 -10.11 -9.92
N THR A 771 29.68 -9.52 -8.83
CA THR A 771 30.40 -9.42 -7.57
C THR A 771 30.17 -10.67 -6.74
N LEU A 772 31.17 -11.54 -6.67
CA LEU A 772 31.12 -12.79 -5.91
C LEU A 772 31.80 -12.60 -4.55
N SER A 773 31.17 -13.11 -3.50
CA SER A 773 31.78 -13.16 -2.17
C SER A 773 32.81 -14.30 -2.09
N ILE A 774 33.94 -14.05 -1.43
CA ILE A 774 34.98 -15.05 -1.21
C ILE A 774 34.85 -15.61 0.20
N TYR A 775 34.77 -16.91 0.35
CA TYR A 775 34.72 -17.61 1.62
C TYR A 775 35.95 -18.48 1.81
N ILE A 776 36.55 -18.45 3.00
CA ILE A 776 37.62 -19.37 3.40
C ILE A 776 36.98 -20.40 4.35
N LEU A 777 36.93 -21.67 3.93
CA LEU A 777 36.48 -22.75 4.79
C LEU A 777 37.56 -23.14 5.77
N ASN A 778 37.20 -23.43 7.04
CA ASN A 778 38.16 -23.88 8.06
C ASN A 778 38.18 -25.39 8.22
#